data_7f6169cfdfeb4949612b063eb6afe10c
#
_entry.id   7f6169cfdfeb4949612b063eb6afe10c
#
_cell.length_a   1.000
_cell.length_b   1.000
_cell.length_c   1.000
_cell.angle_alpha   90.00
_cell.angle_beta   90.00
_cell.angle_gamma   90.00
#
_symmetry.space_group_name_H-M   'P 1'
#
loop_
_entity.id
_entity.type
_entity.pdbx_description
1 polymer ?
#
loop_
_entity_poly.entity_id
_entity_poly.type
_entity_poly.pdbx_seq_one_letter_code
_entity_poly.pdbx_strand_id
1 'polypeptide(L)'
;MRRTAARIGVVAALALSMGVATAVAPPARADEPTDGLISSPRTNDDEMNYAINLAPGASASDLERAIGLVPSVKGAALASYPEIGTFFAQSATPSFAPDLAAALKDAGISVHSIGPTRTEGVLYYERVALPTNDEAPAVEENADTPAVEAPAADENIDTPAAGDPAADDVQPGGLAAMRDENASDAADEKIFNWGAETMHAREAGAVSVERAPVTVAVVDSGVEDTHPDLAGRVDTERSVKCSVNGVATQDFYGWRDEFYHGTHVAGIIAANHNDIGIDGIAPEATIVAIQATNDNRLIYPEYVTCAFMWAASHGVDIVNNSYSMDPWVYWSPTDPEQAAGLEAATRSIKYAQGKGLAVIAAAGNEGVSIDNPTIDNGSPTDAPALTKGRSVEGGIRVPSMLGGVAQVSAVAQAYNVKPGLSLARADFSNYGTTIDFAAPGDQIYSTAPLLFYVSGYAVADGTSMATPHVAGVAALLQSVHPEYTGDQIIDLMKKQATGHYGELNAPWDGKEYRGAGLPDALDAVLKDQPTPVIGQIEYSTDGTQWAPLDGQELSGSVSVRATVSGAVTSARLLVGGQEVAAGTPAGGVVTLQADGVDVSSFSGAQSVTVEASGRNSDPRADDDASASAPFTVVGGDDPNEAVAGEWTSDAIGWWWRKADGTYPVSEALRINGEVYRFDARGYMVTGWVSQGGQWFYYGASGAQASGWATVGGTWYYLDPATGAMRTGWLELDGVWFRLDPATGAMRTGWLKEGAAWYYLQPSGAMATGWVKEGAAWYYLDETGVMVTGDRVIDGVAYSFDSSGRMR
;
A
#
# COMPACT_ATOMS: atom_id res chain seq x y z
N MET A 1 17.64 -61.39 33.54
CA MET A 1 18.73 -61.11 34.52
C MET A 1 19.04 -59.63 34.48
N ARG A 2 18.83 -58.95 35.62
CA ARG A 2 19.54 -57.78 36.16
C ARG A 2 19.61 -56.55 35.27
N ARG A 3 19.30 -55.35 35.66
CA ARG A 3 18.81 -54.64 36.86
C ARG A 3 18.72 -53.14 36.47
N THR A 4 17.58 -52.57 36.71
CA THR A 4 17.28 -51.32 37.40
C THR A 4 18.42 -50.32 37.61
N ALA A 5 18.26 -49.07 37.17
CA ALA A 5 18.40 -47.88 38.03
C ALA A 5 17.74 -46.67 37.41
N ALA A 6 16.81 -46.05 38.13
CA ALA A 6 16.21 -44.78 37.88
C ALA A 6 17.20 -43.66 38.20
N ARG A 7 17.19 -42.55 37.41
CA ARG A 7 17.59 -41.25 37.91
C ARG A 7 16.71 -40.16 37.27
N ILE A 8 16.07 -39.47 38.17
CA ILE A 8 15.37 -38.19 37.99
C ILE A 8 16.38 -37.16 37.50
N GLY A 9 16.03 -36.45 36.45
CA GLY A 9 16.83 -35.32 35.94
C GLY A 9 15.90 -34.31 35.30
N VAL A 10 15.83 -33.18 35.95
CA VAL A 10 15.21 -31.89 35.66
C VAL A 10 15.11 -31.57 34.17
N VAL A 11 13.91 -31.29 33.68
CA VAL A 11 13.65 -30.70 32.36
C VAL A 11 13.96 -29.21 32.46
N ALA A 12 15.10 -28.79 31.86
CA ALA A 12 15.37 -27.42 31.56
C ALA A 12 14.83 -27.15 30.12
N ALA A 13 13.82 -26.31 30.02
CA ALA A 13 13.33 -25.80 28.76
C ALA A 13 14.40 -24.94 28.13
N LEU A 14 15.04 -25.41 27.04
CA LEU A 14 15.82 -24.60 26.14
C LEU A 14 14.84 -23.95 25.16
N ALA A 15 14.58 -22.66 25.34
CA ALA A 15 14.02 -21.80 24.31
C ALA A 15 15.09 -21.64 23.20
N LEU A 16 14.90 -22.27 22.05
CA LEU A 16 15.65 -21.96 20.84
C LEU A 16 15.11 -20.63 20.30
N SER A 17 15.81 -19.53 20.60
CA SER A 17 15.68 -18.30 19.84
C SER A 17 16.33 -18.53 18.47
N MET A 18 15.54 -18.67 17.43
CA MET A 18 16.02 -18.49 16.06
C MET A 18 16.40 -17.03 15.92
N GLY A 19 17.69 -16.74 15.99
CA GLY A 19 18.25 -15.46 15.59
C GLY A 19 18.12 -15.33 14.08
N VAL A 20 17.23 -14.49 13.64
CA VAL A 20 17.28 -13.90 12.30
C VAL A 20 18.57 -13.09 12.27
N ALA A 21 19.55 -13.54 11.51
CA ALA A 21 20.72 -12.73 11.19
C ALA A 21 20.25 -11.63 10.24
N THR A 22 19.85 -10.50 10.79
CA THR A 22 19.84 -9.25 10.05
C THR A 22 21.27 -8.99 9.63
N ALA A 23 21.51 -8.94 8.33
CA ALA A 23 22.74 -8.38 7.79
C ALA A 23 22.78 -6.91 8.22
N VAL A 24 23.44 -6.64 9.32
CA VAL A 24 23.78 -5.29 9.74
C VAL A 24 24.75 -4.78 8.67
N ALA A 25 24.30 -3.78 7.91
CA ALA A 25 25.21 -2.94 7.16
C ALA A 25 26.34 -2.51 8.11
N PRO A 26 27.60 -2.47 7.67
CA PRO A 26 28.67 -2.04 8.56
C PRO A 26 28.31 -0.67 9.11
N PRO A 27 28.46 -0.44 10.43
CA PRO A 27 28.17 0.86 11.00
C PRO A 27 29.00 1.89 10.25
N ALA A 28 28.33 2.91 9.73
CA ALA A 28 29.00 4.12 9.33
C ALA A 28 29.92 4.51 10.50
N ARG A 29 31.23 4.62 10.23
CA ARG A 29 32.21 5.05 11.23
C ARG A 29 31.72 6.36 11.81
N ALA A 30 31.22 6.30 13.04
CA ALA A 30 31.01 7.49 13.83
C ALA A 30 32.35 8.00 14.30
N ASP A 31 32.55 9.33 14.12
CA ASP A 31 33.36 10.20 14.93
C ASP A 31 34.90 10.01 14.91
N GLU A 32 35.49 10.51 13.82
CA GLU A 32 36.64 11.40 14.01
C GLU A 32 36.17 12.84 13.69
N PRO A 33 36.61 13.90 14.39
CA PRO A 33 36.36 15.28 13.99
C PRO A 33 37.15 15.54 12.69
N THR A 34 36.50 15.28 11.57
CA THR A 34 36.98 15.67 10.27
C THR A 34 36.99 17.20 10.25
N ASP A 35 38.10 17.84 9.95
CA ASP A 35 38.07 19.16 9.33
C ASP A 35 37.06 19.04 8.20
N GLY A 36 35.95 19.80 8.23
CA GLY A 36 34.78 19.58 7.38
C GLY A 36 35.17 19.50 5.90
N LEU A 37 34.40 18.74 5.11
CA LEU A 37 34.60 18.64 3.66
C LEU A 37 34.28 19.99 3.01
N ILE A 38 35.29 20.76 2.67
CA ILE A 38 35.20 22.11 2.09
C ILE A 38 35.71 22.05 0.67
N SER A 39 34.88 22.52 -0.29
CA SER A 39 35.30 22.60 -1.67
C SER A 39 36.47 23.58 -1.88
N SER A 40 37.27 23.31 -2.89
CA SER A 40 38.41 24.14 -3.29
C SER A 40 37.94 25.46 -3.91
N PRO A 41 38.79 26.52 -3.97
CA PRO A 41 38.48 27.72 -4.73
C PRO A 41 38.27 27.39 -6.20
N ARG A 42 37.20 27.93 -6.79
CA ARG A 42 36.90 27.80 -8.22
C ARG A 42 37.87 28.55 -9.09
N THR A 43 37.89 28.23 -10.37
CA THR A 43 38.75 28.89 -11.36
C THR A 43 38.06 30.03 -12.09
N ASN A 44 36.75 30.15 -11.98
CA ASN A 44 35.90 31.17 -12.58
C ASN A 44 35.16 31.99 -11.50
N ASP A 45 34.57 33.08 -11.90
CA ASP A 45 33.78 34.03 -11.11
C ASP A 45 32.25 33.94 -11.39
N ASP A 46 31.81 32.81 -11.94
CA ASP A 46 30.38 32.60 -12.14
C ASP A 46 29.66 32.56 -10.81
N GLU A 47 28.44 33.05 -10.77
CA GLU A 47 27.60 33.06 -9.61
C GLU A 47 27.09 31.63 -9.34
N MET A 48 27.32 31.09 -8.15
CA MET A 48 27.06 29.70 -7.81
C MET A 48 26.25 29.60 -6.53
N ASN A 49 25.39 28.56 -6.44
CA ASN A 49 24.77 28.17 -5.19
C ASN A 49 25.66 27.17 -4.45
N TYR A 50 25.68 27.30 -3.14
CA TYR A 50 26.42 26.45 -2.21
C TYR A 50 25.51 25.86 -1.17
N ALA A 51 25.71 24.59 -0.83
CA ALA A 51 25.17 23.98 0.36
C ALA A 51 26.14 24.15 1.53
N ILE A 52 25.65 24.55 2.68
CA ILE A 52 26.39 24.70 3.92
C ILE A 52 25.71 23.84 4.98
N ASN A 53 26.40 22.81 5.44
CA ASN A 53 25.92 21.87 6.45
C ASN A 53 26.75 22.06 7.71
N LEU A 54 26.11 22.48 8.78
CA LEU A 54 26.77 22.57 10.09
C LEU A 54 26.99 21.17 10.67
N ALA A 55 27.95 21.05 11.60
CA ALA A 55 28.20 19.80 12.28
C ALA A 55 26.93 19.27 13.00
N PRO A 56 26.75 17.96 13.15
CA PRO A 56 25.63 17.39 13.88
C PRO A 56 25.51 17.98 15.28
N GLY A 57 24.31 18.37 15.68
CA GLY A 57 24.04 18.99 17.00
C GLY A 57 24.26 20.52 17.07
N ALA A 58 24.60 21.18 15.96
CA ALA A 58 24.57 22.65 15.89
C ALA A 58 23.18 23.19 16.25
N SER A 59 23.12 24.27 17.03
CA SER A 59 21.87 24.89 17.42
C SER A 59 21.31 25.81 16.33
N ALA A 60 20.00 26.13 16.41
CA ALA A 60 19.38 27.13 15.54
C ALA A 60 20.10 28.50 15.65
N SER A 61 20.61 28.86 16.84
CA SER A 61 21.39 30.07 17.02
C SER A 61 22.76 30.00 16.32
N ASP A 62 23.39 28.82 16.25
CA ASP A 62 24.61 28.65 15.46
C ASP A 62 24.33 28.81 13.97
N LEU A 63 23.22 28.32 13.50
CA LEU A 63 22.78 28.48 12.11
C LEU A 63 22.52 29.97 11.78
N GLU A 64 21.80 30.70 12.64
CA GLU A 64 21.56 32.14 12.46
C GLU A 64 22.87 32.92 12.42
N ARG A 65 23.81 32.59 13.32
CA ARG A 65 25.14 33.21 13.35
C ARG A 65 25.93 32.88 12.09
N ALA A 66 25.86 31.64 11.61
CA ALA A 66 26.52 31.22 10.37
C ALA A 66 25.99 31.97 9.15
N ILE A 67 24.68 32.09 9.03
CA ILE A 67 24.01 32.88 8.00
C ILE A 67 24.47 34.35 8.05
N GLY A 68 24.58 34.93 9.25
CA GLY A 68 25.06 36.29 9.46
C GLY A 68 26.48 36.57 9.01
N LEU A 69 27.31 35.52 8.81
CA LEU A 69 28.69 35.65 8.29
C LEU A 69 28.78 35.64 6.75
N VAL A 70 27.76 35.16 6.04
CA VAL A 70 27.76 35.02 4.57
C VAL A 70 28.10 36.32 3.85
N PRO A 71 27.53 37.49 4.22
CA PRO A 71 27.88 38.78 3.56
C PRO A 71 29.35 39.16 3.73
N SER A 72 29.99 38.76 4.83
CA SER A 72 31.40 39.11 5.12
C SER A 72 32.38 38.47 4.11
N VAL A 73 31.96 37.39 3.44
CA VAL A 73 32.71 36.66 2.41
C VAL A 73 32.08 36.85 1.01
N LYS A 74 31.31 37.94 0.83
CA LYS A 74 30.67 38.31 -0.44
C LYS A 74 29.67 37.25 -0.96
N GLY A 75 28.89 36.71 -0.09
CA GLY A 75 27.77 35.82 -0.43
C GLY A 75 26.43 36.44 -0.02
N ALA A 76 25.35 35.91 -0.59
CA ALA A 76 23.98 36.15 -0.18
C ALA A 76 23.37 34.83 0.34
N ALA A 77 22.76 34.87 1.51
CA ALA A 77 22.02 33.72 2.02
C ALA A 77 20.71 33.53 1.23
N LEU A 78 20.39 32.29 0.96
CA LEU A 78 19.18 31.83 0.27
C LEU A 78 18.19 31.19 1.29
N ALA A 79 17.88 29.93 1.12
CA ALA A 79 17.04 29.15 2.01
C ALA A 79 17.79 28.63 3.25
N SER A 80 17.11 28.49 4.38
CA SER A 80 17.67 27.88 5.60
C SER A 80 16.70 26.91 6.24
N TYR A 81 17.25 25.83 6.79
CA TYR A 81 16.55 24.69 7.37
C TYR A 81 17.16 24.35 8.74
N PRO A 82 16.72 25.04 9.80
CA PRO A 82 17.27 24.87 11.14
C PRO A 82 17.13 23.43 11.67
N GLU A 83 16.05 22.75 11.29
CA GLU A 83 15.73 21.40 11.73
C GLU A 83 16.81 20.37 11.35
N ILE A 84 17.50 20.64 10.24
CA ILE A 84 18.58 19.77 9.72
C ILE A 84 19.96 20.42 9.75
N GLY A 85 20.09 21.63 10.31
CA GLY A 85 21.36 22.37 10.42
C GLY A 85 21.99 22.70 9.06
N THR A 86 21.15 22.98 8.04
CA THR A 86 21.57 23.26 6.66
C THR A 86 21.03 24.58 6.19
N PHE A 87 21.83 25.32 5.42
CA PHE A 87 21.35 26.47 4.64
C PHE A 87 22.06 26.53 3.29
N PHE A 88 21.50 27.35 2.39
CA PHE A 88 22.09 27.61 1.09
C PHE A 88 22.50 29.05 0.97
N ALA A 89 23.54 29.29 0.19
CA ALA A 89 24.04 30.64 -0.12
C ALA A 89 24.47 30.72 -1.58
N GLN A 90 24.46 31.94 -2.12
CA GLN A 90 24.91 32.25 -3.46
C GLN A 90 26.13 33.16 -3.43
N SER A 91 27.14 32.96 -4.29
CA SER A 91 28.30 33.81 -4.42
C SER A 91 29.00 33.62 -5.77
N ALA A 92 29.48 34.78 -6.34
CA ALA A 92 30.40 34.79 -7.46
C ALA A 92 31.88 34.71 -7.03
N THR A 93 32.18 34.75 -5.72
CA THR A 93 33.55 34.71 -5.20
C THR A 93 34.16 33.33 -5.35
N PRO A 94 35.25 33.12 -6.10
CA PRO A 94 35.86 31.80 -6.28
C PRO A 94 36.33 31.13 -4.98
N SER A 95 36.77 31.89 -3.98
CA SER A 95 37.20 31.38 -2.65
C SER A 95 36.05 31.34 -1.61
N PHE A 96 34.81 31.44 -2.02
CA PHE A 96 33.66 31.56 -1.07
C PHE A 96 33.63 30.43 -0.03
N ALA A 97 33.74 29.17 -0.45
CA ALA A 97 33.64 28.03 0.49
C ALA A 97 34.78 28.01 1.52
N PRO A 98 36.09 28.10 1.14
CA PRO A 98 37.16 28.19 2.13
C PRO A 98 37.12 29.47 2.98
N ASP A 99 36.72 30.63 2.42
CA ASP A 99 36.61 31.88 3.16
C ASP A 99 35.51 31.82 4.21
N LEU A 100 34.32 31.23 3.87
CA LEU A 100 33.22 31.01 4.79
C LEU A 100 33.59 30.00 5.88
N ALA A 101 34.29 28.92 5.52
CA ALA A 101 34.76 27.94 6.48
C ALA A 101 35.70 28.54 7.51
N ALA A 102 36.62 29.43 7.08
CA ALA A 102 37.50 30.16 7.99
C ALA A 102 36.71 31.12 8.92
N ALA A 103 35.79 31.87 8.40
CA ALA A 103 34.94 32.77 9.17
C ALA A 103 34.06 32.03 10.23
N LEU A 104 33.51 30.89 9.85
CA LEU A 104 32.75 30.01 10.77
C LEU A 104 33.63 29.44 11.87
N LYS A 105 34.85 28.99 11.54
CA LYS A 105 35.80 28.50 12.50
C LYS A 105 36.21 29.59 13.51
N ASP A 106 36.49 30.80 13.02
CA ASP A 106 36.83 31.94 13.88
C ASP A 106 35.65 32.33 14.79
N ALA A 107 34.40 32.12 14.34
CA ALA A 107 33.22 32.32 15.15
C ALA A 107 32.91 31.14 16.10
N GLY A 108 33.71 30.06 16.09
CA GLY A 108 33.52 28.88 16.92
C GLY A 108 32.35 28.01 16.45
N ILE A 109 31.98 28.07 15.17
CA ILE A 109 30.90 27.26 14.57
C ILE A 109 31.54 26.11 13.77
N SER A 110 31.20 24.89 14.17
CA SER A 110 31.69 23.68 13.50
C SER A 110 30.88 23.39 12.24
N VAL A 111 31.59 23.03 11.17
CA VAL A 111 31.02 22.72 9.83
C VAL A 111 31.24 21.25 9.49
N HIS A 112 30.24 20.62 8.91
CA HIS A 112 30.35 19.30 8.33
C HIS A 112 30.86 19.40 6.88
N SER A 113 30.22 20.23 6.04
CA SER A 113 30.59 20.41 4.64
C SER A 113 30.14 21.77 4.07
N ILE A 114 30.92 22.31 3.15
CA ILE A 114 30.56 23.48 2.30
C ILE A 114 31.02 23.18 0.88
N GLY A 115 30.12 23.26 -0.10
CA GLY A 115 30.46 23.04 -1.50
C GLY A 115 29.33 23.48 -2.44
N PRO A 116 29.64 23.60 -3.75
CA PRO A 116 28.65 23.98 -4.75
C PRO A 116 27.57 22.90 -4.90
N THR A 117 26.39 23.32 -5.38
CA THR A 117 25.27 22.40 -5.67
C THR A 117 25.14 22.09 -7.15
N ARG A 118 25.92 22.78 -7.99
CA ARG A 118 25.90 22.68 -9.46
C ARG A 118 27.29 22.88 -10.04
N THR A 119 27.52 22.61 -11.33
CA THR A 119 28.80 22.81 -12.00
C THR A 119 28.83 24.07 -12.90
N GLU A 120 27.68 24.53 -13.34
CA GLU A 120 27.48 25.75 -14.13
C GLU A 120 26.92 26.89 -13.27
N GLY A 121 27.09 28.14 -13.72
CA GLY A 121 26.58 29.33 -13.03
C GLY A 121 25.05 29.36 -12.97
N VAL A 122 24.53 30.01 -11.92
CA VAL A 122 23.08 30.18 -11.74
C VAL A 122 22.45 30.98 -12.87
N LEU A 123 21.22 30.60 -13.25
CA LEU A 123 20.45 31.34 -14.28
C LEU A 123 20.14 32.75 -13.82
N TYR A 124 19.97 33.68 -14.79
CA TYR A 124 19.80 35.11 -14.49
C TYR A 124 18.66 35.38 -13.49
N TYR A 125 17.53 34.75 -13.64
CA TYR A 125 16.37 34.93 -12.74
C TYR A 125 16.54 34.30 -11.35
N GLU A 126 17.54 33.43 -11.16
CA GLU A 126 17.90 32.84 -9.85
C GLU A 126 18.94 33.69 -9.10
N ARG A 127 19.46 34.77 -9.70
CA ARG A 127 20.50 35.59 -9.09
C ARG A 127 19.91 36.48 -8.02
N VAL A 128 20.47 36.40 -6.82
CA VAL A 128 20.13 37.28 -5.70
C VAL A 128 21.03 38.49 -5.75
N ALA A 129 20.46 39.71 -5.78
CA ALA A 129 21.23 40.94 -5.71
C ALA A 129 22.00 41.01 -4.37
N LEU A 130 23.31 41.00 -4.44
CA LEU A 130 24.15 41.26 -3.28
C LEU A 130 23.98 42.72 -2.82
N PRO A 131 23.91 43.04 -1.52
CA PRO A 131 23.89 44.41 -1.02
C PRO A 131 25.16 45.14 -1.50
N THR A 132 24.99 46.14 -2.40
CA THR A 132 26.10 46.98 -2.80
C THR A 132 26.41 47.94 -1.65
N ASN A 133 27.67 47.94 -1.18
CA ASN A 133 28.16 48.89 -0.18
C ASN A 133 28.36 50.32 -0.71
N ASP A 134 27.63 50.74 -1.73
CA ASP A 134 27.67 52.09 -2.25
C ASP A 134 26.35 52.81 -2.05
N GLU A 135 26.42 54.01 -1.54
CA GLU A 135 25.33 54.94 -1.16
C GLU A 135 24.23 54.98 -2.21
N ALA A 136 22.98 54.98 -1.76
CA ALA A 136 21.78 55.11 -2.59
C ALA A 136 21.79 56.42 -3.40
N PRO A 137 21.68 56.39 -4.74
CA PRO A 137 21.26 57.59 -5.47
C PRO A 137 19.74 57.72 -5.41
N ALA A 138 19.31 58.94 -5.24
CA ALA A 138 17.92 59.38 -5.16
C ALA A 138 17.08 58.91 -6.38
N VAL A 139 15.86 58.46 -6.06
CA VAL A 139 14.81 58.12 -7.02
C VAL A 139 14.40 59.37 -7.78
N GLU A 140 14.70 59.47 -9.04
CA GLU A 140 13.97 60.34 -9.97
C GLU A 140 12.88 59.51 -10.65
N GLU A 141 11.63 59.87 -10.38
CA GLU A 141 10.46 59.45 -11.16
C GLU A 141 10.58 60.03 -12.59
N ASN A 142 10.70 59.14 -13.58
CA ASN A 142 10.36 59.49 -14.95
C ASN A 142 9.39 58.44 -15.52
N ALA A 143 8.14 58.89 -15.62
CA ALA A 143 7.12 58.25 -16.41
C ALA A 143 7.47 58.45 -17.90
N ASP A 144 7.70 57.33 -18.60
CA ASP A 144 7.35 57.18 -20.02
C ASP A 144 7.60 55.72 -20.43
N THR A 145 6.52 54.99 -20.56
CA THR A 145 6.48 53.65 -21.18
C THR A 145 6.15 53.80 -22.66
N PRO A 146 6.96 53.28 -23.58
CA PRO A 146 6.45 52.91 -24.89
C PRO A 146 6.12 51.42 -24.94
N ALA A 147 4.90 51.16 -25.43
CA ALA A 147 4.41 49.83 -25.76
C ALA A 147 5.37 49.15 -26.77
N VAL A 148 5.76 47.90 -26.46
CA VAL A 148 6.49 47.05 -27.41
C VAL A 148 5.47 46.15 -28.10
N GLU A 149 5.32 46.32 -29.40
CA GLU A 149 4.58 45.46 -30.31
C GLU A 149 5.30 44.10 -30.43
N ALA A 150 4.50 43.02 -30.48
CA ALA A 150 4.96 41.65 -30.72
C ALA A 150 5.55 41.53 -32.15
N PRO A 151 6.70 40.85 -32.34
CA PRO A 151 7.20 40.58 -33.69
C PRO A 151 6.47 39.37 -34.31
N ALA A 152 6.17 39.55 -35.61
CA ALA A 152 5.54 38.57 -36.47
C ALA A 152 6.47 37.37 -36.75
N ALA A 153 5.83 36.19 -36.93
CA ALA A 153 6.47 34.96 -37.33
C ALA A 153 7.23 35.10 -38.68
N ASP A 154 8.48 34.65 -38.69
CA ASP A 154 9.27 34.50 -39.92
C ASP A 154 9.51 33.01 -40.18
N GLU A 155 9.04 32.52 -41.31
CA GLU A 155 9.24 31.20 -41.86
C GLU A 155 10.65 31.08 -42.48
N ASN A 156 11.32 29.96 -42.20
CA ASN A 156 12.55 29.43 -42.83
C ASN A 156 13.80 29.42 -41.93
N ILE A 157 14.07 28.26 -41.38
CA ILE A 157 15.45 27.81 -41.10
C ILE A 157 15.61 26.37 -41.54
N ASP A 158 16.55 26.18 -42.45
CA ASP A 158 17.03 24.91 -43.03
C ASP A 158 17.63 23.97 -41.98
N THR A 159 17.35 22.68 -42.18
CA THR A 159 17.97 21.55 -41.47
C THR A 159 19.44 21.38 -41.85
N PRO A 160 20.35 21.09 -40.93
CA PRO A 160 21.57 20.28 -41.21
C PRO A 160 21.49 18.88 -40.64
N ALA A 161 22.14 17.97 -41.35
CA ALA A 161 22.14 16.56 -41.32
C ALA A 161 22.75 15.96 -40.05
N ALA A 162 22.36 14.70 -39.86
CA ALA A 162 22.74 13.70 -38.87
C ALA A 162 24.23 13.62 -38.46
N GLY A 163 24.47 13.37 -37.21
CA GLY A 163 25.75 12.83 -36.69
C GLY A 163 25.84 12.77 -35.19
N ASP A 164 25.66 11.56 -34.69
CA ASP A 164 26.22 10.88 -33.52
C ASP A 164 25.31 10.74 -32.27
N PRO A 165 25.17 9.48 -31.75
CA PRO A 165 24.27 9.17 -30.66
C PRO A 165 25.04 9.11 -29.33
N ALA A 166 24.81 10.03 -28.43
CA ALA A 166 25.01 9.82 -26.99
C ALA A 166 24.55 11.04 -26.17
N ALA A 167 23.31 11.05 -25.82
CA ALA A 167 22.78 11.66 -24.61
C ALA A 167 21.44 11.00 -24.36
N ASP A 168 21.24 10.43 -23.20
CA ASP A 168 19.95 9.92 -22.75
C ASP A 168 19.01 11.11 -22.55
N ASP A 169 18.60 11.63 -23.68
CA ASP A 169 17.47 12.51 -23.76
C ASP A 169 16.20 11.66 -23.80
N VAL A 170 15.30 11.95 -22.90
CA VAL A 170 13.89 11.74 -23.14
C VAL A 170 13.54 12.62 -24.35
N GLN A 171 13.81 12.11 -25.54
CA GLN A 171 13.52 12.81 -26.77
C GLN A 171 12.02 12.85 -26.99
N PRO A 172 11.46 13.98 -27.40
CA PRO A 172 10.10 14.05 -27.92
C PRO A 172 9.88 13.25 -29.20
N GLY A 173 10.89 12.54 -29.69
CA GLY A 173 10.89 11.87 -31.00
C GLY A 173 10.24 10.49 -31.04
N GLY A 174 9.94 9.83 -29.89
CA GLY A 174 9.14 8.59 -29.87
C GLY A 174 7.65 8.84 -30.06
N LEU A 175 7.16 10.03 -29.76
CA LEU A 175 5.75 10.42 -29.84
C LEU A 175 5.24 10.70 -31.25
N ALA A 176 6.12 10.85 -32.23
CA ALA A 176 5.71 11.16 -33.60
C ALA A 176 5.14 9.95 -34.39
N ALA A 177 5.25 8.73 -33.86
CA ALA A 177 4.81 7.52 -34.55
C ALA A 177 3.39 7.03 -34.18
N MET A 178 2.75 7.61 -33.15
CA MET A 178 1.38 7.30 -32.76
C MET A 178 0.50 8.54 -32.67
N ARG A 179 0.54 9.40 -33.69
CA ARG A 179 -0.57 10.31 -33.96
C ARG A 179 -1.70 9.50 -34.58
N ASP A 180 -2.60 9.00 -33.76
CA ASP A 180 -3.91 8.59 -34.23
C ASP A 180 -4.65 9.86 -34.71
N GLU A 181 -5.00 9.89 -36.01
CA GLU A 181 -5.74 11.02 -36.60
C GLU A 181 -7.19 11.11 -36.06
N ASN A 182 -7.57 10.25 -35.09
CA ASN A 182 -8.85 10.25 -34.39
C ASN A 182 -8.78 10.85 -32.97
N ALA A 183 -7.67 11.50 -32.58
CA ALA A 183 -7.45 12.04 -31.22
C ALA A 183 -8.42 13.14 -30.74
N SER A 184 -9.40 13.55 -31.57
CA SER A 184 -10.41 14.53 -31.17
C SER A 184 -11.51 13.97 -30.26
N ASP A 185 -11.68 12.66 -30.18
CA ASP A 185 -12.75 12.02 -29.41
C ASP A 185 -12.22 11.27 -28.15
N ALA A 186 -10.90 11.13 -27.99
CA ALA A 186 -10.28 10.37 -26.90
C ALA A 186 -10.44 11.01 -25.49
N ALA A 187 -10.81 12.28 -25.41
CA ALA A 187 -11.07 12.94 -24.13
C ALA A 187 -12.38 12.51 -23.46
N ASP A 188 -13.28 11.87 -24.23
CA ASP A 188 -14.62 11.47 -23.77
C ASP A 188 -14.79 9.95 -23.63
N GLU A 189 -13.73 9.15 -23.88
CA GLU A 189 -13.78 7.68 -23.74
C GLU A 189 -12.75 7.19 -22.72
N LYS A 190 -13.08 6.08 -22.03
CA LYS A 190 -12.18 5.38 -21.12
C LYS A 190 -11.07 4.67 -21.88
N ILE A 191 -9.82 4.88 -21.48
CA ILE A 191 -8.63 4.34 -22.15
C ILE A 191 -8.10 3.17 -21.33
N PHE A 192 -7.71 2.10 -22.03
CA PHE A 192 -7.06 0.95 -21.41
C PHE A 192 -5.65 1.34 -20.91
N ASN A 193 -5.44 1.26 -19.60
CA ASN A 193 -4.13 1.43 -18.97
C ASN A 193 -3.65 0.09 -18.43
N TRP A 194 -2.76 -0.58 -19.19
CA TRP A 194 -2.28 -1.91 -18.83
C TRP A 194 -1.56 -1.94 -17.46
N GLY A 195 -0.93 -0.84 -17.06
CA GLY A 195 -0.25 -0.73 -15.77
C GLY A 195 -1.23 -0.83 -14.60
N ALA A 196 -2.29 -0.03 -14.63
CA ALA A 196 -3.33 -0.04 -13.61
C ALA A 196 -4.09 -1.37 -13.56
N GLU A 197 -4.37 -1.98 -14.75
CA GLU A 197 -5.00 -3.30 -14.83
C GLU A 197 -4.11 -4.41 -14.24
N THR A 198 -2.79 -4.40 -14.55
CA THR A 198 -1.85 -5.38 -14.01
C THR A 198 -1.74 -5.31 -12.49
N MET A 199 -1.98 -4.14 -11.91
CA MET A 199 -1.94 -3.90 -10.46
C MET A 199 -3.34 -3.91 -9.81
N HIS A 200 -4.37 -4.37 -10.52
CA HIS A 200 -5.75 -4.51 -10.03
C HIS A 200 -6.35 -3.23 -9.42
N ALA A 201 -6.03 -2.07 -10.01
CA ALA A 201 -6.44 -0.76 -9.48
C ALA A 201 -7.97 -0.59 -9.46
N ARG A 202 -8.65 -1.02 -10.54
CA ARG A 202 -10.11 -0.93 -10.66
C ARG A 202 -10.82 -1.84 -9.66
N GLU A 203 -10.32 -3.06 -9.48
CA GLU A 203 -10.82 -4.02 -8.50
C GLU A 203 -10.65 -3.48 -7.08
N ALA A 204 -9.50 -2.87 -6.77
CA ALA A 204 -9.24 -2.20 -5.50
C ALA A 204 -10.21 -1.02 -5.25
N GLY A 205 -10.48 -0.22 -6.29
CA GLY A 205 -11.44 0.88 -6.24
C GLY A 205 -12.88 0.42 -5.98
N ALA A 206 -13.24 -0.81 -6.37
CA ALA A 206 -14.56 -1.40 -6.16
C ALA A 206 -14.75 -1.99 -4.75
N VAL A 207 -13.67 -2.16 -3.97
CA VAL A 207 -13.75 -2.68 -2.59
C VAL A 207 -14.34 -1.61 -1.67
N SER A 208 -15.43 -1.96 -0.99
CA SER A 208 -16.08 -1.07 -0.01
C SER A 208 -15.39 -1.20 1.36
N VAL A 209 -14.40 -0.38 1.60
CA VAL A 209 -13.66 -0.26 2.86
C VAL A 209 -13.57 1.19 3.29
N GLU A 210 -13.61 1.45 4.60
CA GLU A 210 -13.37 2.80 5.13
C GLU A 210 -11.90 3.18 4.93
N ARG A 211 -11.66 4.28 4.24
CA ARG A 211 -10.33 4.80 3.91
C ARG A 211 -10.10 6.15 4.58
N ALA A 212 -8.96 6.28 5.24
CA ALA A 212 -8.49 7.58 5.71
C ALA A 212 -7.98 8.43 4.53
N PRO A 213 -8.10 9.76 4.59
CA PRO A 213 -7.47 10.64 3.61
C PRO A 213 -5.96 10.46 3.59
N VAL A 214 -5.38 10.35 2.41
CA VAL A 214 -3.92 10.22 2.21
C VAL A 214 -3.44 11.29 1.24
N THR A 215 -2.28 11.86 1.52
CA THR A 215 -1.65 12.89 0.70
C THR A 215 -0.34 12.38 0.11
N VAL A 216 -0.23 12.44 -1.22
CA VAL A 216 0.99 12.08 -1.96
C VAL A 216 1.62 13.34 -2.54
N ALA A 217 2.85 13.64 -2.16
CA ALA A 217 3.63 14.67 -2.84
C ALA A 217 4.23 14.11 -4.12
N VAL A 218 4.02 14.82 -5.22
CA VAL A 218 4.69 14.61 -6.51
C VAL A 218 5.80 15.65 -6.62
N VAL A 219 7.04 15.23 -6.33
CA VAL A 219 8.24 16.06 -6.48
C VAL A 219 8.75 15.91 -7.90
N ASP A 220 8.44 16.89 -8.76
CA ASP A 220 8.61 16.76 -10.22
C ASP A 220 8.57 18.11 -10.94
N SER A 221 8.15 18.14 -12.21
CA SER A 221 7.99 19.34 -13.04
C SER A 221 6.74 20.19 -12.70
N GLY A 222 5.94 19.78 -11.72
CA GLY A 222 4.65 20.38 -11.41
C GLY A 222 3.48 19.47 -11.79
N VAL A 223 2.22 19.91 -11.58
CA VAL A 223 1.01 19.17 -11.94
C VAL A 223 -0.05 20.11 -12.52
N GLU A 224 -0.71 19.72 -13.60
CA GLU A 224 -1.87 20.42 -14.17
C GLU A 224 -3.13 20.13 -13.34
N ASP A 225 -3.52 21.06 -12.46
CA ASP A 225 -4.70 20.92 -11.58
C ASP A 225 -6.05 21.07 -12.29
N THR A 226 -6.04 21.60 -13.52
CA THR A 226 -7.24 21.81 -14.33
C THR A 226 -7.55 20.63 -15.24
N HIS A 227 -6.70 19.61 -15.27
CA HIS A 227 -6.93 18.40 -16.06
C HIS A 227 -8.22 17.68 -15.62
N PRO A 228 -9.17 17.35 -16.55
CA PRO A 228 -10.47 16.77 -16.19
C PRO A 228 -10.36 15.49 -15.34
N ASP A 229 -9.38 14.63 -15.64
CA ASP A 229 -9.16 13.36 -14.95
C ASP A 229 -8.45 13.52 -13.60
N LEU A 230 -7.88 14.70 -13.31
CA LEU A 230 -7.32 15.08 -12.01
C LEU A 230 -8.21 16.05 -11.23
N ALA A 231 -9.44 16.28 -11.69
CA ALA A 231 -10.35 17.25 -11.09
C ALA A 231 -10.61 16.94 -9.61
N GLY A 232 -10.26 17.88 -8.73
CA GLY A 232 -10.41 17.74 -7.28
C GLY A 232 -9.35 16.88 -6.60
N ARG A 233 -8.31 16.41 -7.33
CA ARG A 233 -7.21 15.61 -6.76
C ARG A 233 -6.04 16.47 -6.29
N VAL A 234 -5.78 17.61 -6.92
CA VAL A 234 -4.62 18.45 -6.60
C VAL A 234 -4.98 19.46 -5.52
N ASP A 235 -4.22 19.44 -4.42
CA ASP A 235 -4.32 20.44 -3.36
C ASP A 235 -3.53 21.70 -3.74
N THR A 236 -4.24 22.70 -4.21
CA THR A 236 -3.65 23.95 -4.67
C THR A 236 -3.13 24.83 -3.54
N GLU A 237 -3.59 24.64 -2.29
CA GLU A 237 -3.15 25.42 -1.13
C GLU A 237 -1.82 24.92 -0.58
N ARG A 238 -1.55 23.62 -0.66
CA ARG A 238 -0.30 23.00 -0.21
C ARG A 238 0.73 22.79 -1.31
N SER A 239 0.33 22.97 -2.59
CA SER A 239 1.26 22.85 -3.71
C SER A 239 2.22 24.04 -3.76
N VAL A 240 3.47 23.80 -4.23
CA VAL A 240 4.58 24.75 -4.07
C VAL A 240 5.62 24.63 -5.18
N LYS A 241 6.29 25.73 -5.48
CA LYS A 241 7.50 25.77 -6.31
C LYS A 241 8.74 25.84 -5.42
N CYS A 242 9.70 24.93 -5.64
CA CYS A 242 11.01 24.87 -4.96
C CYS A 242 12.20 25.16 -5.87
N SER A 243 11.99 25.26 -7.18
CA SER A 243 13.05 25.34 -8.20
C SER A 243 13.71 26.71 -8.32
N VAL A 244 13.42 27.68 -7.46
CA VAL A 244 14.11 28.97 -7.40
C VAL A 244 14.92 29.03 -6.11
N ASN A 245 16.22 28.78 -6.19
CA ASN A 245 17.15 28.85 -5.07
C ASN A 245 16.78 27.99 -3.84
N GLY A 246 15.95 26.97 -4.00
CA GLY A 246 15.47 26.15 -2.90
C GLY A 246 14.55 26.90 -1.91
N VAL A 247 13.95 28.02 -2.32
CA VAL A 247 12.97 28.75 -1.54
C VAL A 247 11.56 28.34 -1.93
N ALA A 248 10.78 27.86 -0.96
CA ALA A 248 9.40 27.50 -1.20
C ALA A 248 8.54 28.72 -1.54
N THR A 249 7.91 28.74 -2.72
CA THR A 249 7.03 29.83 -3.15
C THR A 249 5.68 29.28 -3.62
N GLN A 250 4.61 29.94 -3.20
CA GLN A 250 3.24 29.57 -3.56
C GLN A 250 2.62 30.60 -4.52
N ASP A 251 3.35 30.97 -5.55
CA ASP A 251 2.82 31.81 -6.61
C ASP A 251 1.68 31.10 -7.34
N PHE A 252 0.64 31.84 -7.70
CA PHE A 252 -0.63 31.34 -8.24
C PHE A 252 -0.50 30.34 -9.40
N TYR A 253 0.61 30.35 -10.13
CA TYR A 253 0.89 29.43 -11.24
C TYR A 253 2.24 28.72 -11.12
N GLY A 254 3.06 29.05 -10.13
CA GLY A 254 4.47 28.67 -10.11
C GLY A 254 4.76 27.17 -9.92
N TRP A 255 3.80 26.40 -9.40
CA TRP A 255 3.92 24.96 -9.18
C TRP A 255 3.20 24.11 -10.24
N ARG A 256 2.54 24.74 -11.22
CA ARG A 256 1.90 24.02 -12.32
C ARG A 256 2.95 23.46 -13.28
N ASP A 257 2.57 22.42 -13.97
CA ASP A 257 3.45 21.72 -14.88
C ASP A 257 3.71 22.52 -16.16
N GLU A 258 4.96 22.87 -16.38
CA GLU A 258 5.45 23.56 -17.57
C GLU A 258 6.09 22.58 -18.58
N PHE A 259 6.03 21.26 -18.28
CA PHE A 259 6.63 20.23 -19.12
C PHE A 259 5.62 19.15 -19.52
N TYR A 260 5.38 18.14 -18.75
CA TYR A 260 4.31 17.12 -18.77
C TYR A 260 4.55 16.04 -17.73
N HIS A 261 5.78 15.83 -17.29
CA HIS A 261 6.22 14.64 -16.59
C HIS A 261 5.51 14.51 -15.23
N GLY A 262 5.43 15.56 -14.44
CA GLY A 262 4.76 15.49 -13.13
C GLY A 262 3.24 15.33 -13.23
N THR A 263 2.60 15.88 -14.28
CA THR A 263 1.17 15.63 -14.56
C THR A 263 0.95 14.16 -14.92
N HIS A 264 1.85 13.57 -15.72
CA HIS A 264 1.79 12.16 -16.09
C HIS A 264 1.94 11.25 -14.86
N VAL A 265 2.89 11.54 -14.00
CA VAL A 265 3.11 10.86 -12.72
C VAL A 265 1.87 10.96 -11.81
N ALA A 266 1.29 12.15 -11.68
CA ALA A 266 0.09 12.38 -10.87
C ALA A 266 -1.12 11.57 -11.34
N GLY A 267 -1.30 11.42 -12.67
CA GLY A 267 -2.37 10.62 -13.26
C GLY A 267 -2.24 9.13 -12.92
N ILE A 268 -1.03 8.58 -12.98
CA ILE A 268 -0.80 7.17 -12.58
C ILE A 268 -1.18 6.96 -11.11
N ILE A 269 -0.88 7.94 -10.23
CA ILE A 269 -1.24 7.82 -8.81
C ILE A 269 -2.75 7.95 -8.61
N ALA A 270 -3.39 9.04 -9.14
CA ALA A 270 -4.66 9.53 -8.63
C ALA A 270 -5.67 9.98 -9.69
N ALA A 271 -5.53 9.59 -10.97
CA ALA A 271 -6.58 9.88 -11.94
C ALA A 271 -7.92 9.29 -11.47
N ASN A 272 -8.99 10.05 -11.68
CA ASN A 272 -10.31 9.71 -11.18
C ASN A 272 -10.86 8.42 -11.81
N HIS A 273 -11.47 7.54 -11.01
CA HIS A 273 -12.28 6.43 -11.52
C HIS A 273 -13.63 6.98 -12.04
N ASN A 274 -13.62 7.44 -13.26
CA ASN A 274 -14.77 8.01 -13.97
C ASN A 274 -14.93 7.34 -15.34
N ASP A 275 -15.76 7.90 -16.22
CA ASP A 275 -16.03 7.33 -17.54
C ASP A 275 -15.11 7.87 -18.63
N ILE A 276 -14.09 8.67 -18.28
CA ILE A 276 -13.13 9.27 -19.22
C ILE A 276 -11.70 8.85 -18.89
N GLY A 277 -10.79 8.98 -19.86
CA GLY A 277 -9.35 8.86 -19.68
C GLY A 277 -8.91 7.57 -19.03
N ILE A 278 -8.11 7.66 -17.96
CA ILE A 278 -7.48 6.53 -17.28
C ILE A 278 -8.01 6.34 -15.85
N ASP A 279 -7.68 5.22 -15.25
CA ASP A 279 -7.83 4.99 -13.82
C ASP A 279 -6.45 5.12 -13.13
N GLY A 280 -6.35 5.96 -12.09
CA GLY A 280 -5.20 5.98 -11.19
C GLY A 280 -5.23 4.78 -10.23
N ILE A 281 -4.09 4.46 -9.61
CA ILE A 281 -4.00 3.38 -8.64
C ILE A 281 -4.80 3.71 -7.36
N ALA A 282 -4.72 4.96 -6.90
CA ALA A 282 -5.37 5.48 -5.69
C ALA A 282 -6.18 6.75 -6.00
N PRO A 283 -7.35 6.63 -6.65
CA PRO A 283 -8.11 7.79 -7.16
C PRO A 283 -8.65 8.71 -6.06
N GLU A 284 -8.63 8.28 -4.80
CA GLU A 284 -9.04 9.09 -3.64
C GLU A 284 -7.88 9.85 -3.00
N ALA A 285 -6.64 9.59 -3.40
CA ALA A 285 -5.47 10.28 -2.87
C ALA A 285 -5.47 11.76 -3.26
N THR A 286 -5.01 12.59 -2.33
CA THR A 286 -4.77 14.01 -2.57
C THR A 286 -3.34 14.21 -3.08
N ILE A 287 -3.15 14.91 -4.18
CA ILE A 287 -1.85 15.24 -4.74
C ILE A 287 -1.40 16.63 -4.26
N VAL A 288 -0.21 16.71 -3.69
CA VAL A 288 0.52 17.96 -3.47
C VAL A 288 1.61 18.06 -4.52
N ALA A 289 1.47 19.00 -5.44
CA ALA A 289 2.48 19.26 -6.47
C ALA A 289 3.65 20.04 -5.85
N ILE A 290 4.86 19.49 -5.92
CA ILE A 290 6.09 20.17 -5.52
C ILE A 290 6.96 20.31 -6.77
N GLN A 291 6.87 21.45 -7.42
CA GLN A 291 7.64 21.75 -8.61
C GLN A 291 9.11 21.97 -8.22
N ALA A 292 9.97 21.03 -8.59
CA ALA A 292 11.38 20.98 -8.22
C ALA A 292 12.32 21.09 -9.44
N THR A 293 11.81 21.11 -10.67
CA THR A 293 12.62 21.31 -11.87
C THR A 293 12.75 22.79 -12.24
N ASN A 294 13.92 23.21 -12.70
CA ASN A 294 14.09 24.52 -13.35
C ASN A 294 13.74 24.46 -14.85
N ASP A 295 13.89 25.59 -15.56
CA ASP A 295 13.60 25.71 -17.00
C ASP A 295 14.46 24.76 -17.87
N ASN A 296 15.62 24.32 -17.38
CA ASN A 296 16.49 23.34 -18.04
C ASN A 296 16.15 21.89 -17.63
N ARG A 297 15.06 21.69 -16.89
CA ARG A 297 14.59 20.38 -16.38
C ARG A 297 15.53 19.72 -15.38
N LEU A 298 16.37 20.49 -14.70
CA LEU A 298 17.33 20.02 -13.72
C LEU A 298 16.79 20.16 -12.31
N ILE A 299 17.13 19.21 -11.43
CA ILE A 299 16.71 19.17 -10.02
C ILE A 299 17.94 19.20 -9.12
N TYR A 300 18.28 20.36 -8.58
CA TYR A 300 19.47 20.57 -7.76
C TYR A 300 19.24 20.26 -6.28
N PRO A 301 20.33 20.06 -5.47
CA PRO A 301 20.25 19.75 -4.04
C PRO A 301 19.38 20.71 -3.22
N GLU A 302 19.42 22.01 -3.50
CA GLU A 302 18.58 23.01 -2.83
C GLU A 302 17.10 22.82 -3.12
N TYR A 303 16.73 22.36 -4.31
CA TYR A 303 15.34 22.09 -4.68
C TYR A 303 14.83 20.82 -4.00
N VAL A 304 15.64 19.76 -3.98
CA VAL A 304 15.37 18.51 -3.25
C VAL A 304 15.18 18.80 -1.77
N THR A 305 16.09 19.58 -1.19
CA THR A 305 15.99 19.95 0.24
C THR A 305 14.70 20.73 0.52
N CYS A 306 14.36 21.73 -0.30
CA CYS A 306 13.10 22.46 -0.19
C CYS A 306 11.89 21.51 -0.26
N ALA A 307 11.86 20.62 -1.24
CA ALA A 307 10.74 19.70 -1.47
C ALA A 307 10.49 18.79 -0.25
N PHE A 308 11.54 18.15 0.27
CA PHE A 308 11.39 17.26 1.42
C PHE A 308 11.07 17.99 2.72
N MET A 309 11.64 19.19 2.94
CA MET A 309 11.31 20.00 4.12
C MET A 309 9.87 20.51 4.05
N TRP A 310 9.39 20.88 2.85
CA TRP A 310 7.99 21.26 2.64
C TRP A 310 7.05 20.08 2.90
N ALA A 311 7.28 18.94 2.27
CA ALA A 311 6.48 17.75 2.45
C ALA A 311 6.39 17.34 3.94
N ALA A 312 7.52 17.33 4.64
CA ALA A 312 7.59 16.95 6.06
C ALA A 312 6.82 17.89 7.02
N SER A 313 6.52 19.13 6.59
CA SER A 313 5.84 20.14 7.41
C SER A 313 4.39 20.41 6.99
N HIS A 314 3.91 19.83 5.88
CA HIS A 314 2.59 20.11 5.32
C HIS A 314 1.67 18.89 5.21
N GLY A 315 1.84 17.89 6.10
CA GLY A 315 0.91 16.76 6.20
C GLY A 315 0.88 15.87 4.96
N VAL A 316 2.05 15.63 4.38
CA VAL A 316 2.26 14.63 3.34
C VAL A 316 2.54 13.29 3.99
N ASP A 317 1.99 12.22 3.44
CA ASP A 317 2.20 10.84 3.89
C ASP A 317 3.24 10.11 3.03
N ILE A 318 3.22 10.36 1.72
CA ILE A 318 4.05 9.67 0.74
C ILE A 318 4.71 10.69 -0.19
N VAL A 319 5.99 10.49 -0.50
CA VAL A 319 6.74 11.30 -1.47
C VAL A 319 7.13 10.45 -2.65
N ASN A 320 6.57 10.75 -3.83
CA ASN A 320 6.95 10.16 -5.10
C ASN A 320 8.07 10.96 -5.74
N ASN A 321 9.18 10.28 -6.09
CA ASN A 321 10.38 10.88 -6.67
C ASN A 321 10.73 10.17 -7.98
N SER A 322 10.21 10.69 -9.08
CA SER A 322 10.43 10.14 -10.41
C SER A 322 11.62 10.81 -11.12
N TYR A 323 12.71 11.07 -10.41
CA TYR A 323 13.89 11.80 -10.89
C TYR A 323 15.19 11.29 -10.26
N SER A 324 16.32 11.77 -10.78
CA SER A 324 17.65 11.74 -10.15
C SER A 324 18.11 13.17 -9.89
N MET A 325 18.79 13.39 -8.76
CA MET A 325 19.30 14.72 -8.38
C MET A 325 20.50 15.13 -9.25
N ASP A 326 20.40 16.27 -9.91
CA ASP A 326 21.45 16.89 -10.73
C ASP A 326 22.51 17.63 -9.89
N PRO A 327 23.73 17.88 -10.45
CA PRO A 327 24.18 17.53 -11.80
C PRO A 327 24.84 16.14 -11.90
N TRP A 328 24.87 15.36 -10.83
CA TRP A 328 25.61 14.10 -10.80
C TRP A 328 24.65 12.90 -10.79
N VAL A 329 24.76 12.02 -11.78
CA VAL A 329 24.03 10.74 -11.77
C VAL A 329 24.37 9.92 -10.52
N TYR A 330 25.68 9.91 -10.17
CA TYR A 330 26.17 9.34 -8.91
C TYR A 330 26.99 10.39 -8.16
N TRP A 331 26.60 10.67 -6.93
CA TRP A 331 27.22 11.61 -6.03
C TRP A 331 28.30 10.94 -5.18
N SER A 332 29.46 11.56 -5.04
CA SER A 332 30.54 11.07 -4.19
C SER A 332 30.47 11.69 -2.78
N PRO A 333 30.38 10.88 -1.72
CA PRO A 333 30.40 11.40 -0.35
C PRO A 333 31.78 11.89 0.11
N THR A 334 32.83 11.59 -0.66
CA THR A 334 34.24 11.94 -0.32
C THR A 334 34.80 13.02 -1.22
N ASP A 335 34.13 13.39 -2.27
CA ASP A 335 34.50 14.50 -3.15
C ASP A 335 34.01 15.82 -2.56
N PRO A 336 34.88 16.76 -2.17
CA PRO A 336 34.46 18.04 -1.58
C PRO A 336 33.57 18.87 -2.46
N GLU A 337 33.61 18.71 -3.79
CA GLU A 337 32.74 19.41 -4.75
C GLU A 337 31.32 18.83 -4.81
N GLN A 338 31.10 17.64 -4.24
CA GLN A 338 29.82 16.93 -4.29
C GLN A 338 29.23 16.69 -2.90
N ALA A 339 30.08 16.49 -1.90
CA ALA A 339 29.68 16.04 -0.57
C ALA A 339 28.67 16.98 0.12
N ALA A 340 28.76 18.29 -0.11
CA ALA A 340 27.86 19.23 0.55
C ALA A 340 26.43 19.17 -0.01
N GLY A 341 26.25 19.07 -1.31
CA GLY A 341 24.94 18.90 -1.92
C GLY A 341 24.32 17.53 -1.55
N LEU A 342 25.09 16.47 -1.60
CA LEU A 342 24.67 15.12 -1.16
C LEU A 342 24.20 15.12 0.29
N GLU A 343 24.96 15.75 1.18
CA GLU A 343 24.64 15.79 2.62
C GLU A 343 23.35 16.60 2.87
N ALA A 344 23.16 17.74 2.22
CA ALA A 344 21.97 18.56 2.37
C ALA A 344 20.68 17.76 1.98
N ALA A 345 20.72 17.12 0.81
CA ALA A 345 19.62 16.27 0.35
C ALA A 345 19.41 15.05 1.28
N THR A 346 20.48 14.39 1.71
CA THR A 346 20.41 13.25 2.64
C THR A 346 19.75 13.63 3.95
N ARG A 347 20.10 14.79 4.53
CA ARG A 347 19.50 15.27 5.78
C ARG A 347 18.01 15.55 5.64
N SER A 348 17.59 16.21 4.55
CA SER A 348 16.19 16.54 4.33
C SER A 348 15.32 15.29 4.12
N ILE A 349 15.83 14.31 3.35
CA ILE A 349 15.15 13.03 3.14
C ILE A 349 15.02 12.25 4.46
N LYS A 350 16.09 12.13 5.23
CA LYS A 350 16.05 11.49 6.55
C LYS A 350 15.11 12.20 7.52
N TYR A 351 15.06 13.54 7.47
CA TYR A 351 14.13 14.31 8.29
C TYR A 351 12.68 13.98 7.93
N ALA A 352 12.34 13.91 6.64
CA ALA A 352 11.01 13.53 6.17
C ALA A 352 10.64 12.08 6.58
N GLN A 353 11.56 11.13 6.42
CA GLN A 353 11.38 9.75 6.92
C GLN A 353 11.16 9.73 8.43
N GLY A 354 11.94 10.50 9.19
CA GLY A 354 11.78 10.66 10.64
C GLY A 354 10.45 11.31 11.06
N LYS A 355 9.73 11.96 10.13
CA LYS A 355 8.36 12.44 10.32
C LYS A 355 7.30 11.41 9.94
N GLY A 356 7.71 10.24 9.48
CA GLY A 356 6.83 9.14 9.12
C GLY A 356 6.45 9.05 7.65
N LEU A 357 7.06 9.86 6.77
CA LEU A 357 6.75 9.85 5.34
C LEU A 357 7.35 8.62 4.65
N ALA A 358 6.59 7.95 3.79
CA ALA A 358 7.11 6.95 2.86
C ALA A 358 7.79 7.64 1.68
N VAL A 359 9.04 7.29 1.40
CA VAL A 359 9.81 7.87 0.29
C VAL A 359 10.04 6.80 -0.77
N ILE A 360 9.52 7.03 -1.98
CA ILE A 360 9.56 6.08 -3.10
C ILE A 360 10.26 6.76 -4.28
N ALA A 361 11.21 6.08 -4.92
CA ALA A 361 12.04 6.69 -5.95
C ALA A 361 12.40 5.76 -7.11
N ALA A 362 12.54 6.34 -8.29
CA ALA A 362 12.93 5.67 -9.52
C ALA A 362 14.37 5.16 -9.49
N ALA A 363 14.61 3.93 -9.94
CA ALA A 363 15.94 3.30 -9.97
C ALA A 363 16.86 3.90 -11.04
N GLY A 364 16.29 4.53 -12.08
CA GLY A 364 16.99 5.11 -13.22
C GLY A 364 16.88 4.28 -14.50
N ASN A 365 17.27 4.88 -15.63
CA ASN A 365 16.93 4.39 -16.99
C ASN A 365 18.16 4.04 -17.85
N GLU A 366 19.32 3.79 -17.25
CA GLU A 366 20.57 3.51 -17.96
C GLU A 366 20.75 2.01 -18.32
N GLY A 367 19.85 1.12 -17.88
CA GLY A 367 19.90 -0.31 -18.13
C GLY A 367 21.06 -1.03 -17.43
N VAL A 368 21.62 -0.44 -16.37
CA VAL A 368 22.82 -0.90 -15.69
C VAL A 368 22.56 -1.44 -14.28
N SER A 369 23.50 -2.24 -13.77
CA SER A 369 23.49 -2.62 -12.36
C SER A 369 23.92 -1.46 -11.47
N ILE A 370 23.12 -1.21 -10.43
CA ILE A 370 23.37 -0.16 -9.42
C ILE A 370 24.05 -0.69 -8.16
N ASP A 371 24.35 -1.98 -8.06
CA ASP A 371 24.99 -2.57 -6.87
C ASP A 371 26.39 -2.03 -6.61
N ASN A 372 27.17 -1.82 -7.69
CA ASN A 372 28.52 -1.32 -7.62
C ASN A 372 28.80 -0.43 -8.84
N PRO A 373 28.27 0.79 -8.90
CA PRO A 373 28.53 1.68 -10.01
C PRO A 373 30.02 2.02 -10.06
N THR A 374 30.66 1.78 -11.18
CA THR A 374 32.10 2.04 -11.35
C THR A 374 32.38 3.18 -12.30
N ILE A 375 31.47 3.42 -13.25
CA ILE A 375 31.64 4.43 -14.30
C ILE A 375 30.32 5.17 -14.50
N ASP A 376 30.42 6.48 -14.65
CA ASP A 376 29.35 7.38 -15.04
C ASP A 376 29.74 8.08 -16.35
N ASN A 377 28.84 8.04 -17.31
CA ASN A 377 29.00 8.70 -18.60
C ASN A 377 27.96 9.82 -18.82
N GLY A 378 27.05 10.02 -17.86
CA GLY A 378 25.92 10.96 -17.94
C GLY A 378 26.11 12.26 -17.15
N SER A 379 27.28 12.48 -16.51
CA SER A 379 27.50 13.66 -15.68
C SER A 379 28.67 14.53 -16.16
N PRO A 380 28.67 15.84 -15.75
CA PRO A 380 27.57 16.56 -15.13
C PRO A 380 26.46 16.88 -16.13
N THR A 381 25.22 16.82 -15.67
CA THR A 381 24.03 17.04 -16.53
C THR A 381 23.78 18.53 -16.86
N ASP A 382 24.36 19.44 -16.10
CA ASP A 382 24.23 20.89 -16.27
C ASP A 382 25.37 21.50 -17.13
N ALA A 383 26.36 20.71 -17.56
CA ALA A 383 27.47 21.21 -18.39
C ALA A 383 27.28 20.89 -19.88
N PRO A 384 27.85 21.70 -20.79
CA PRO A 384 27.75 21.47 -22.22
C PRO A 384 28.39 20.18 -22.72
N ALA A 385 29.29 19.58 -21.92
CA ALA A 385 30.01 18.37 -22.26
C ALA A 385 30.05 17.40 -21.08
N LEU A 386 29.59 16.19 -21.29
CA LEU A 386 29.65 15.12 -20.31
C LEU A 386 31.10 14.62 -20.11
N THR A 387 31.45 14.29 -18.89
CA THR A 387 32.73 13.64 -18.58
C THR A 387 32.62 12.14 -18.77
N LYS A 388 32.96 11.64 -19.94
CA LYS A 388 32.92 10.21 -20.22
C LYS A 388 33.95 9.44 -19.36
N GLY A 389 33.50 8.30 -18.81
CA GLY A 389 34.34 7.40 -18.04
C GLY A 389 34.69 7.92 -16.65
N ARG A 390 33.88 8.81 -16.07
CA ARG A 390 34.05 9.26 -14.68
C ARG A 390 33.95 8.06 -13.72
N SER A 391 35.04 7.87 -12.91
CA SER A 391 35.00 6.83 -11.86
C SER A 391 34.04 7.24 -10.74
N VAL A 392 33.13 6.34 -10.36
CA VAL A 392 32.09 6.60 -9.35
C VAL A 392 31.99 5.48 -8.31
N GLU A 393 33.12 4.80 -8.04
CA GLU A 393 33.19 3.76 -7.02
C GLU A 393 32.66 4.30 -5.66
N GLY A 394 31.64 3.66 -5.10
CA GLY A 394 30.94 4.13 -3.89
C GLY A 394 30.02 5.34 -4.09
N GLY A 395 29.74 5.72 -5.33
CA GLY A 395 28.80 6.79 -5.66
C GLY A 395 27.37 6.45 -5.30
N ILE A 396 26.58 7.47 -4.95
CA ILE A 396 25.20 7.37 -4.47
C ILE A 396 24.28 8.10 -5.44
N ARG A 397 23.28 7.40 -5.97
CA ARG A 397 22.19 8.02 -6.73
C ARG A 397 21.12 8.56 -5.77
N VAL A 398 20.81 9.84 -5.88
CA VAL A 398 19.84 10.52 -4.99
C VAL A 398 18.52 10.74 -5.74
N PRO A 399 17.36 10.42 -5.12
CA PRO A 399 17.19 9.89 -3.77
C PRO A 399 17.25 8.36 -3.67
N SER A 400 17.19 7.63 -4.77
CA SER A 400 16.87 6.19 -4.83
C SER A 400 17.82 5.27 -4.04
N MET A 401 19.12 5.58 -3.95
CA MET A 401 20.07 4.74 -3.21
C MET A 401 20.28 5.17 -1.75
N LEU A 402 19.49 6.12 -1.24
CA LEU A 402 19.55 6.50 0.17
C LEU A 402 18.78 5.50 1.04
N GLY A 403 19.30 5.22 2.23
CA GLY A 403 18.69 4.25 3.15
C GLY A 403 17.27 4.64 3.55
N GLY A 404 16.34 3.66 3.50
CA GLY A 404 14.91 3.84 3.80
C GLY A 404 14.09 4.42 2.64
N VAL A 405 14.71 4.65 1.47
CA VAL A 405 13.98 5.00 0.24
C VAL A 405 13.63 3.72 -0.50
N ALA A 406 12.35 3.53 -0.84
CA ALA A 406 11.90 2.40 -1.63
C ALA A 406 12.27 2.61 -3.10
N GLN A 407 13.11 1.72 -3.63
CA GLN A 407 13.67 1.83 -4.97
C GLN A 407 12.87 1.00 -5.97
N VAL A 408 12.43 1.60 -7.08
CA VAL A 408 11.50 1.00 -8.04
C VAL A 408 12.16 0.82 -9.40
N SER A 409 12.18 -0.42 -9.91
CA SER A 409 12.55 -0.78 -11.29
C SER A 409 11.31 -0.84 -12.20
N ALA A 410 11.51 -0.78 -13.50
CA ALA A 410 10.43 -0.83 -14.48
C ALA A 410 10.30 -2.21 -15.15
N VAL A 411 9.05 -2.65 -15.31
CA VAL A 411 8.68 -3.80 -16.15
C VAL A 411 7.92 -3.36 -17.40
N ALA A 412 8.03 -4.17 -18.45
CA ALA A 412 7.38 -4.03 -19.73
C ALA A 412 6.49 -5.24 -20.03
N GLN A 413 5.50 -5.05 -20.90
CA GLN A 413 4.71 -6.17 -21.43
C GLN A 413 5.55 -7.03 -22.39
N ALA A 414 5.62 -8.32 -22.13
CA ALA A 414 6.51 -9.24 -22.85
C ALA A 414 5.88 -9.87 -24.10
N TYR A 415 5.12 -9.14 -24.89
CA TYR A 415 4.37 -9.67 -26.05
C TYR A 415 5.21 -10.45 -27.07
N ASN A 416 6.51 -10.17 -27.20
CA ASN A 416 7.37 -10.71 -28.26
C ASN A 416 8.54 -11.57 -27.75
N VAL A 417 8.73 -11.73 -26.45
CA VAL A 417 9.95 -12.37 -25.91
C VAL A 417 9.77 -13.88 -25.75
N LYS A 418 8.58 -14.33 -25.34
CA LYS A 418 8.25 -15.76 -25.23
C LYS A 418 6.74 -15.96 -25.08
N PRO A 419 6.10 -16.90 -25.80
CA PRO A 419 4.72 -17.29 -25.49
C PRO A 419 4.61 -17.74 -24.04
N GLY A 420 3.70 -17.13 -23.28
CA GLY A 420 3.47 -17.44 -21.86
C GLY A 420 4.17 -16.55 -20.85
N LEU A 421 4.87 -15.47 -21.28
CA LEU A 421 5.36 -14.42 -20.39
C LEU A 421 4.49 -13.18 -20.52
N SER A 422 3.94 -12.72 -19.39
CA SER A 422 3.16 -11.49 -19.34
C SER A 422 4.03 -10.25 -19.17
N LEU A 423 5.11 -10.31 -18.38
CA LEU A 423 5.99 -9.19 -18.05
C LEU A 423 7.47 -9.53 -18.22
N ALA A 424 8.27 -8.51 -18.52
CA ALA A 424 9.73 -8.55 -18.57
C ALA A 424 10.31 -7.28 -17.94
N ARG A 425 11.58 -7.29 -17.49
CA ARG A 425 12.28 -6.06 -17.16
C ARG A 425 12.33 -5.16 -18.40
N ALA A 426 11.98 -3.91 -18.26
CA ALA A 426 12.20 -2.93 -19.32
C ALA A 426 13.71 -2.79 -19.58
N ASP A 427 14.15 -2.82 -20.86
CA ASP A 427 15.59 -2.86 -21.20
C ASP A 427 16.36 -1.66 -20.65
N PHE A 428 15.73 -0.52 -20.57
CA PHE A 428 16.29 0.71 -19.99
C PHE A 428 16.39 0.65 -18.45
N SER A 429 15.55 -0.16 -17.76
CA SER A 429 15.48 -0.12 -16.30
C SER A 429 16.80 -0.53 -15.64
N ASN A 430 17.28 0.29 -14.72
CA ASN A 430 18.33 -0.10 -13.80
C ASN A 430 17.88 -1.26 -12.91
N TYR A 431 18.85 -2.02 -12.41
CA TYR A 431 18.63 -3.22 -11.60
C TYR A 431 19.76 -3.39 -10.57
N GLY A 432 19.49 -4.13 -9.51
CA GLY A 432 20.47 -4.42 -8.45
C GLY A 432 19.81 -5.05 -7.24
N THR A 433 20.63 -5.52 -6.29
CA THR A 433 20.16 -6.20 -5.07
C THR A 433 19.44 -5.26 -4.10
N THR A 434 19.55 -3.95 -4.31
CA THR A 434 18.88 -2.91 -3.52
C THR A 434 17.53 -2.50 -4.07
N ILE A 435 17.11 -3.01 -5.22
CA ILE A 435 15.75 -2.80 -5.74
C ILE A 435 14.74 -3.36 -4.73
N ASP A 436 13.75 -2.56 -4.36
CA ASP A 436 12.69 -2.93 -3.44
C ASP A 436 11.47 -3.49 -4.17
N PHE A 437 11.10 -2.85 -5.29
CA PHE A 437 9.91 -3.20 -6.07
C PHE A 437 10.17 -3.11 -7.57
N ALA A 438 9.32 -3.80 -8.34
CA ALA A 438 9.15 -3.57 -9.75
C ALA A 438 7.71 -3.14 -10.03
N ALA A 439 7.50 -2.30 -11.06
CA ALA A 439 6.17 -1.89 -11.47
C ALA A 439 6.12 -1.54 -12.97
N PRO A 440 4.92 -1.45 -13.58
CA PRO A 440 4.78 -1.08 -14.99
C PRO A 440 5.44 0.26 -15.31
N GLY A 441 6.32 0.27 -16.32
CA GLY A 441 7.07 1.48 -16.67
C GLY A 441 7.37 1.63 -18.17
N ASP A 442 6.87 0.74 -19.01
CA ASP A 442 7.05 0.76 -20.47
C ASP A 442 5.69 1.01 -21.14
N GLN A 443 5.63 1.96 -22.07
CA GLN A 443 4.41 2.34 -22.80
C GLN A 443 3.23 2.66 -21.86
N ILE A 444 3.48 3.48 -20.84
CA ILE A 444 2.47 3.87 -19.85
C ILE A 444 1.69 5.09 -20.34
N TYR A 445 0.38 4.92 -20.47
CA TYR A 445 -0.54 5.98 -20.83
C TYR A 445 -1.04 6.71 -19.58
N SER A 446 -0.91 8.06 -19.55
CA SER A 446 -1.38 8.86 -18.42
C SER A 446 -1.70 10.31 -18.81
N THR A 447 -2.22 11.07 -17.84
CA THR A 447 -2.59 12.48 -18.00
C THR A 447 -1.40 13.36 -18.41
N ALA A 448 -1.64 14.36 -19.21
CA ALA A 448 -0.62 15.33 -19.66
C ALA A 448 -1.24 16.72 -19.79
N PRO A 449 -0.47 17.80 -19.61
CA PRO A 449 -1.03 19.15 -19.63
C PRO A 449 -1.72 19.47 -20.97
N LEU A 450 -2.94 19.97 -20.89
CA LEU A 450 -3.78 20.33 -22.04
C LEU A 450 -3.14 21.40 -22.94
N LEU A 451 -2.23 22.19 -22.38
CA LEU A 451 -1.49 23.21 -23.15
C LEU A 451 -0.57 22.58 -24.22
N PHE A 452 -0.01 21.40 -23.93
CA PHE A 452 0.96 20.74 -24.80
C PHE A 452 0.36 19.52 -25.52
N TYR A 453 -0.66 18.89 -24.95
CA TYR A 453 -1.30 17.66 -25.44
C TYR A 453 -2.81 17.88 -25.58
N VAL A 454 -3.29 18.03 -26.81
CA VAL A 454 -4.71 18.35 -27.10
C VAL A 454 -5.66 17.29 -26.55
N SER A 455 -5.24 16.02 -26.52
CA SER A 455 -6.02 14.92 -25.91
C SER A 455 -6.01 14.98 -24.38
N GLY A 456 -5.10 15.70 -23.75
CA GLY A 456 -4.83 15.67 -22.31
C GLY A 456 -4.06 14.45 -21.85
N TYR A 457 -3.57 13.58 -22.74
CA TYR A 457 -2.88 12.33 -22.37
C TYR A 457 -1.62 12.12 -23.21
N ALA A 458 -0.67 11.37 -22.64
CA ALA A 458 0.58 10.99 -23.30
C ALA A 458 0.99 9.56 -22.92
N VAL A 459 1.82 8.93 -23.77
CA VAL A 459 2.53 7.68 -23.46
C VAL A 459 3.95 8.03 -23.06
N ALA A 460 4.46 7.42 -21.99
CA ALA A 460 5.84 7.59 -21.57
C ALA A 460 6.45 6.28 -21.07
N ASP A 461 7.80 6.20 -21.17
CA ASP A 461 8.61 5.09 -20.73
C ASP A 461 9.56 5.54 -19.62
N GLY A 462 9.79 4.72 -18.60
CA GLY A 462 10.75 5.04 -17.55
C GLY A 462 10.46 4.36 -16.22
N THR A 463 11.48 4.22 -15.41
CA THR A 463 11.30 3.95 -13.97
C THR A 463 10.53 5.07 -13.27
N SER A 464 10.48 6.25 -13.91
CA SER A 464 9.63 7.39 -13.54
C SER A 464 8.13 7.07 -13.61
N MET A 465 7.70 6.18 -14.51
CA MET A 465 6.30 5.72 -14.63
C MET A 465 6.03 4.53 -13.72
N ALA A 466 7.04 3.72 -13.43
CA ALA A 466 6.93 2.62 -12.47
C ALA A 466 6.75 3.11 -11.02
N THR A 467 7.48 4.14 -10.63
CA THR A 467 7.47 4.71 -9.28
C THR A 467 6.08 5.14 -8.80
N PRO A 468 5.28 5.90 -9.57
CA PRO A 468 3.95 6.33 -9.15
C PRO A 468 2.94 5.18 -9.01
N HIS A 469 3.11 4.07 -9.73
CA HIS A 469 2.31 2.86 -9.48
C HIS A 469 2.52 2.35 -8.05
N VAL A 470 3.79 2.27 -7.61
CA VAL A 470 4.13 1.86 -6.24
C VAL A 470 3.66 2.89 -5.21
N ALA A 471 3.79 4.19 -5.51
CA ALA A 471 3.29 5.26 -4.64
C ALA A 471 1.76 5.21 -4.48
N GLY A 472 1.03 4.87 -5.53
CA GLY A 472 -0.41 4.66 -5.48
C GLY A 472 -0.80 3.47 -4.58
N VAL A 473 -0.10 2.34 -4.67
CA VAL A 473 -0.34 1.18 -3.77
C VAL A 473 0.00 1.54 -2.33
N ALA A 474 1.09 2.29 -2.10
CA ALA A 474 1.42 2.80 -0.78
C ALA A 474 0.32 3.71 -0.22
N ALA A 475 -0.31 4.54 -1.08
CA ALA A 475 -1.43 5.40 -0.67
C ALA A 475 -2.67 4.57 -0.30
N LEU A 476 -2.98 3.51 -1.02
CA LEU A 476 -4.06 2.59 -0.66
C LEU A 476 -3.78 1.91 0.69
N LEU A 477 -2.57 1.37 0.90
CA LEU A 477 -2.16 0.80 2.19
C LEU A 477 -2.25 1.82 3.33
N GLN A 478 -1.73 3.03 3.13
CA GLN A 478 -1.80 4.08 4.14
C GLN A 478 -3.25 4.47 4.46
N SER A 479 -4.15 4.43 3.48
CA SER A 479 -5.56 4.77 3.69
C SER A 479 -6.30 3.78 4.60
N VAL A 480 -5.90 2.51 4.60
CA VAL A 480 -6.46 1.45 5.46
C VAL A 480 -5.64 1.21 6.73
N HIS A 481 -4.39 1.68 6.77
CA HIS A 481 -3.48 1.65 7.92
C HIS A 481 -2.99 3.06 8.30
N PRO A 482 -3.88 4.00 8.66
CA PRO A 482 -3.48 5.40 8.93
C PRO A 482 -2.54 5.56 10.13
N GLU A 483 -2.41 4.55 10.99
CA GLU A 483 -1.50 4.53 12.12
C GLU A 483 -0.06 4.10 11.77
N TYR A 484 0.19 3.61 10.56
CA TYR A 484 1.51 3.14 10.14
C TYR A 484 2.39 4.30 9.69
N THR A 485 3.68 4.20 9.99
CA THR A 485 4.70 5.08 9.43
C THR A 485 5.05 4.66 8.01
N GLY A 486 5.68 5.55 7.24
CA GLY A 486 6.12 5.23 5.88
C GLY A 486 6.99 3.98 5.78
N ASP A 487 7.91 3.76 6.74
CA ASP A 487 8.73 2.54 6.78
C ASP A 487 7.86 1.28 6.98
N GLN A 488 6.84 1.36 7.84
CA GLN A 488 5.91 0.23 8.07
C GLN A 488 5.04 -0.05 6.83
N ILE A 489 4.62 0.99 6.10
CA ILE A 489 3.91 0.85 4.83
C ILE A 489 4.79 0.17 3.78
N ILE A 490 6.05 0.60 3.65
CA ILE A 490 7.01 -0.01 2.72
C ILE A 490 7.25 -1.49 3.08
N ASP A 491 7.43 -1.80 4.37
CA ASP A 491 7.65 -3.18 4.83
C ASP A 491 6.44 -4.08 4.61
N LEU A 492 5.22 -3.56 4.86
CA LEU A 492 3.98 -4.29 4.60
C LEU A 492 3.79 -4.54 3.11
N MET A 493 4.01 -3.53 2.27
CA MET A 493 3.94 -3.66 0.83
C MET A 493 4.95 -4.69 0.29
N LYS A 494 6.19 -4.75 0.84
CA LYS A 494 7.18 -5.81 0.52
C LYS A 494 6.66 -7.20 0.89
N LYS A 495 6.00 -7.34 2.03
CA LYS A 495 5.42 -8.60 2.47
C LYS A 495 4.31 -9.07 1.53
N GLN A 496 3.42 -8.19 1.11
CA GLN A 496 2.31 -8.50 0.21
C GLN A 496 2.80 -8.79 -1.21
N ALA A 497 3.76 -8.02 -1.74
CA ALA A 497 4.32 -8.20 -3.07
C ALA A 497 4.95 -9.58 -3.31
N THR A 498 5.54 -10.22 -2.30
CA THR A 498 6.14 -11.56 -2.43
C THR A 498 5.12 -12.67 -2.75
N GLY A 499 3.83 -12.47 -2.41
CA GLY A 499 2.75 -13.43 -2.72
C GLY A 499 2.33 -13.39 -4.19
N HIS A 500 2.28 -12.23 -4.78
CA HIS A 500 1.76 -12.01 -6.13
C HIS A 500 2.69 -12.52 -7.25
N TYR A 501 4.01 -12.60 -7.01
CA TYR A 501 5.01 -12.98 -8.03
C TYR A 501 5.10 -14.47 -8.36
N GLY A 502 4.50 -15.35 -7.56
CA GLY A 502 4.42 -16.78 -7.89
C GLY A 502 3.72 -17.07 -9.22
N GLU A 503 2.88 -16.16 -9.70
CA GLU A 503 2.04 -16.29 -10.89
C GLU A 503 2.67 -15.67 -12.15
N LEU A 504 3.56 -14.71 -11.99
CA LEU A 504 4.24 -14.05 -13.10
C LEU A 504 5.48 -14.84 -13.51
N ASN A 505 5.36 -15.99 -14.14
CA ASN A 505 6.43 -16.85 -14.63
C ASN A 505 7.56 -16.10 -15.39
N ALA A 506 8.23 -15.20 -14.71
CA ALA A 506 9.31 -14.41 -15.25
C ALA A 506 10.59 -15.25 -15.30
N PRO A 507 11.25 -15.43 -16.47
CA PRO A 507 12.48 -16.20 -16.61
C PRO A 507 13.69 -15.54 -15.95
N TRP A 508 13.53 -14.36 -15.37
CA TRP A 508 14.53 -13.59 -14.66
C TRP A 508 14.20 -13.61 -13.15
N ASP A 509 14.43 -14.79 -12.59
CA ASP A 509 14.24 -15.09 -11.16
C ASP A 509 15.17 -14.32 -10.21
N GLY A 510 15.98 -13.39 -10.72
CA GLY A 510 16.90 -12.59 -9.93
C GLY A 510 16.16 -11.54 -9.10
N LYS A 511 16.34 -11.56 -7.77
CA LYS A 511 15.87 -10.49 -6.88
C LYS A 511 16.43 -9.13 -7.29
N GLU A 512 17.58 -9.10 -7.97
CA GLU A 512 18.22 -7.91 -8.50
C GLU A 512 17.40 -7.13 -9.54
N TYR A 513 16.35 -7.74 -10.09
CA TYR A 513 15.48 -7.06 -11.08
C TYR A 513 14.15 -6.60 -10.53
N ARG A 514 13.70 -7.20 -9.43
CA ARG A 514 12.32 -7.06 -8.97
C ARG A 514 12.16 -6.76 -7.47
N GLY A 515 13.22 -6.89 -6.67
CA GLY A 515 13.13 -6.78 -5.23
C GLY A 515 12.14 -7.78 -4.63
N ALA A 516 11.19 -7.26 -3.85
CA ALA A 516 10.09 -8.04 -3.29
C ALA A 516 9.05 -8.47 -4.34
N GLY A 517 8.87 -7.69 -5.41
CA GLY A 517 7.91 -8.00 -6.45
C GLY A 517 7.12 -6.80 -6.96
N LEU A 518 6.01 -7.07 -7.68
CA LEU A 518 4.99 -6.07 -7.98
C LEU A 518 4.07 -5.92 -6.76
N PRO A 519 3.89 -4.73 -6.21
CA PRO A 519 2.80 -4.46 -5.30
C PRO A 519 1.45 -4.57 -6.01
N ASP A 520 0.42 -4.96 -5.28
CA ASP A 520 -0.93 -5.16 -5.81
C ASP A 520 -1.92 -4.25 -5.08
N ALA A 521 -2.70 -3.48 -5.84
CA ALA A 521 -3.64 -2.52 -5.28
C ALA A 521 -4.82 -3.23 -4.58
N LEU A 522 -5.26 -4.37 -5.11
CA LEU A 522 -6.35 -5.14 -4.51
C LEU A 522 -5.89 -5.79 -3.20
N ASP A 523 -4.69 -6.38 -3.18
CA ASP A 523 -4.09 -6.92 -1.96
C ASP A 523 -3.93 -5.85 -0.87
N ALA A 524 -3.56 -4.63 -1.26
CA ALA A 524 -3.42 -3.50 -0.34
C ALA A 524 -4.70 -3.18 0.45
N VAL A 525 -5.87 -3.41 -0.13
CA VAL A 525 -7.16 -3.13 0.51
C VAL A 525 -7.87 -4.35 1.05
N LEU A 526 -7.38 -5.57 0.79
CA LEU A 526 -7.97 -6.82 1.26
C LEU A 526 -7.14 -7.53 2.32
N LYS A 527 -5.81 -7.50 2.21
CA LYS A 527 -4.90 -8.27 3.07
C LYS A 527 -4.37 -7.45 4.24
N ASP A 528 -4.03 -8.16 5.32
CA ASP A 528 -3.41 -7.56 6.53
C ASP A 528 -4.23 -6.37 7.09
N GLN A 529 -5.56 -6.41 6.96
CA GLN A 529 -6.44 -5.33 7.41
C GLN A 529 -6.42 -5.20 8.94
N PRO A 530 -6.59 -3.97 9.49
CA PRO A 530 -6.73 -3.80 10.93
C PRO A 530 -7.96 -4.55 11.44
N THR A 531 -7.75 -5.52 12.34
CA THR A 531 -8.84 -6.32 12.93
C THR A 531 -9.40 -5.68 14.20
N PRO A 532 -10.70 -5.88 14.52
CA PRO A 532 -11.26 -5.51 15.81
C PRO A 532 -10.52 -6.19 16.97
N VAL A 533 -10.32 -5.48 18.05
CA VAL A 533 -9.75 -6.01 19.29
C VAL A 533 -10.88 -6.35 20.25
N ILE A 534 -11.10 -7.64 20.47
CA ILE A 534 -12.09 -8.15 21.41
C ILE A 534 -11.46 -8.19 22.80
N GLY A 535 -12.06 -7.46 23.75
CA GLY A 535 -11.69 -7.47 25.15
C GLY A 535 -12.12 -8.75 25.87
N GLN A 536 -11.85 -8.81 27.17
CA GLN A 536 -12.21 -9.94 27.98
C GLN A 536 -13.75 -10.15 28.01
N ILE A 537 -14.19 -11.38 27.81
CA ILE A 537 -15.57 -11.78 28.00
C ILE A 537 -15.82 -12.00 29.50
N GLU A 538 -16.76 -11.28 30.05
CA GLU A 538 -17.07 -11.29 31.48
C GLU A 538 -18.51 -11.71 31.76
N TYR A 539 -18.75 -12.24 32.94
CA TYR A 539 -20.08 -12.58 33.42
C TYR A 539 -20.35 -11.99 34.81
N SER A 540 -21.62 -11.89 35.16
CA SER A 540 -22.09 -11.49 36.45
C SER A 540 -23.37 -12.26 36.83
N THR A 541 -23.48 -12.66 38.08
CA THR A 541 -24.69 -13.31 38.63
C THR A 541 -25.59 -12.31 39.36
N ASP A 542 -25.11 -11.09 39.64
CA ASP A 542 -25.82 -10.04 40.39
C ASP A 542 -25.96 -8.74 39.62
N GLY A 543 -25.42 -8.65 38.38
CA GLY A 543 -25.42 -7.46 37.53
C GLY A 543 -24.46 -6.35 38.02
N THR A 544 -23.71 -6.56 39.11
CA THR A 544 -22.84 -5.55 39.70
C THR A 544 -21.38 -5.94 39.80
N GLN A 545 -21.08 -7.20 40.09
CA GLN A 545 -19.75 -7.73 40.17
C GLN A 545 -19.46 -8.56 38.91
N TRP A 546 -18.41 -8.20 38.18
CA TRP A 546 -18.03 -8.81 36.92
C TRP A 546 -16.74 -9.63 37.08
N ALA A 547 -16.68 -10.79 36.49
CA ALA A 547 -15.52 -11.68 36.51
C ALA A 547 -15.29 -12.30 35.12
N PRO A 548 -14.06 -12.72 34.79
CA PRO A 548 -13.77 -13.46 33.58
C PRO A 548 -14.65 -14.72 33.46
N LEU A 549 -15.18 -14.95 32.28
CA LEU A 549 -16.09 -16.10 32.07
C LEU A 549 -15.33 -17.43 31.86
N ASP A 550 -14.11 -17.40 31.34
CA ASP A 550 -13.39 -18.58 30.88
C ASP A 550 -13.35 -19.71 31.93
N GLY A 551 -13.88 -20.90 31.57
CA GLY A 551 -13.89 -22.09 32.38
C GLY A 551 -14.86 -22.07 33.57
N GLN A 552 -15.80 -21.11 33.68
CA GLN A 552 -16.72 -21.02 34.81
C GLN A 552 -17.85 -22.04 34.74
N GLU A 553 -18.35 -22.40 35.94
CA GLU A 553 -19.59 -23.16 36.10
C GLU A 553 -20.75 -22.19 36.36
N LEU A 554 -21.76 -22.20 35.48
CA LEU A 554 -22.91 -21.28 35.53
C LEU A 554 -24.22 -22.03 35.71
N SER A 555 -25.20 -21.36 36.36
CA SER A 555 -26.56 -21.86 36.49
C SER A 555 -27.56 -20.73 36.58
N GLY A 556 -28.80 -20.96 36.16
CA GLY A 556 -29.87 -19.98 36.24
C GLY A 556 -29.65 -18.78 35.31
N SER A 557 -29.95 -17.56 35.81
CA SER A 557 -29.87 -16.34 35.02
C SER A 557 -28.59 -15.60 35.30
N VAL A 558 -27.84 -15.23 34.25
CA VAL A 558 -26.57 -14.50 34.34
C VAL A 558 -26.58 -13.29 33.39
N SER A 559 -25.77 -12.30 33.71
CA SER A 559 -25.44 -11.22 32.75
C SER A 559 -24.09 -11.49 32.13
N VAL A 560 -23.92 -11.21 30.83
CA VAL A 560 -22.65 -11.35 30.08
C VAL A 560 -22.32 -10.06 29.37
N ARG A 561 -21.03 -9.72 29.30
CA ARG A 561 -20.58 -8.53 28.56
C ARG A 561 -19.20 -8.74 27.91
N ALA A 562 -18.95 -7.94 26.90
CA ALA A 562 -17.63 -7.76 26.29
C ALA A 562 -17.52 -6.36 25.68
N THR A 563 -16.30 -5.89 25.51
CA THR A 563 -15.99 -4.68 24.74
C THR A 563 -15.18 -5.05 23.50
N VAL A 564 -15.48 -4.38 22.39
CA VAL A 564 -14.73 -4.49 21.14
C VAL A 564 -14.26 -3.10 20.76
N SER A 565 -13.00 -2.96 20.42
CA SER A 565 -12.37 -1.67 20.09
C SER A 565 -11.51 -1.78 18.83
N GLY A 566 -10.96 -0.66 18.36
CA GLY A 566 -10.13 -0.59 17.17
C GLY A 566 -10.96 -0.49 15.88
N ALA A 567 -10.58 -1.25 14.87
CA ALA A 567 -11.20 -1.19 13.54
C ALA A 567 -12.54 -1.95 13.47
N VAL A 568 -13.50 -1.63 14.33
CA VAL A 568 -14.79 -2.31 14.44
C VAL A 568 -15.91 -1.48 13.80
N THR A 569 -16.77 -2.11 12.99
CA THR A 569 -18.00 -1.52 12.42
C THR A 569 -19.26 -2.06 13.08
N SER A 570 -19.24 -3.33 13.49
CA SER A 570 -20.33 -3.95 14.24
C SER A 570 -19.78 -5.10 15.08
N ALA A 571 -20.49 -5.44 16.15
CA ALA A 571 -20.17 -6.64 16.90
C ALA A 571 -21.46 -7.26 17.47
N ARG A 572 -21.42 -8.59 17.69
CA ARG A 572 -22.49 -9.34 18.33
C ARG A 572 -21.96 -10.32 19.37
N LEU A 573 -22.77 -10.58 20.37
CA LEU A 573 -22.47 -11.49 21.46
C LEU A 573 -23.47 -12.62 21.42
N LEU A 574 -22.96 -13.83 21.39
CA LEU A 574 -23.74 -15.06 21.31
C LEU A 574 -23.49 -15.92 22.56
N VAL A 575 -24.55 -16.52 23.09
CA VAL A 575 -24.47 -17.51 24.18
C VAL A 575 -25.02 -18.85 23.67
N GLY A 576 -24.22 -19.88 23.68
CA GLY A 576 -24.60 -21.17 23.11
C GLY A 576 -25.01 -21.09 21.63
N GLY A 577 -24.40 -20.17 20.87
CA GLY A 577 -24.72 -19.91 19.47
C GLY A 577 -25.96 -19.02 19.22
N GLN A 578 -26.64 -18.55 20.27
CA GLN A 578 -27.80 -17.65 20.15
C GLN A 578 -27.37 -16.21 20.41
N GLU A 579 -27.69 -15.28 19.50
CA GLU A 579 -27.40 -13.87 19.66
C GLU A 579 -28.22 -13.28 20.81
N VAL A 580 -27.51 -12.65 21.77
CA VAL A 580 -28.13 -12.03 22.96
C VAL A 580 -27.90 -10.52 23.02
N ALA A 581 -26.89 -10.02 22.32
CA ALA A 581 -26.64 -8.57 22.15
C ALA A 581 -25.92 -8.31 20.85
N ALA A 582 -26.20 -7.14 20.24
CA ALA A 582 -25.47 -6.61 19.10
C ALA A 582 -25.33 -5.09 19.24
N GLY A 583 -24.32 -4.52 18.58
CA GLY A 583 -24.06 -3.08 18.65
C GLY A 583 -23.14 -2.59 17.53
N THR A 584 -23.12 -1.26 17.38
CA THR A 584 -22.22 -0.51 16.52
C THR A 584 -21.35 0.43 17.35
N PRO A 585 -20.16 0.86 16.87
CA PRO A 585 -19.24 1.64 17.67
C PRO A 585 -19.79 3.03 18.04
N ALA A 586 -19.55 3.41 19.29
CA ALA A 586 -19.70 4.77 19.76
C ALA A 586 -18.36 5.25 20.28
N GLY A 587 -17.73 6.23 19.61
CA GLY A 587 -16.37 6.68 19.94
C GLY A 587 -15.29 5.60 19.75
N GLY A 588 -15.44 4.74 18.74
CA GLY A 588 -14.46 3.68 18.41
C GLY A 588 -14.54 2.43 19.29
N VAL A 589 -15.57 2.30 20.13
CA VAL A 589 -15.78 1.13 21.00
C VAL A 589 -17.21 0.65 20.91
N VAL A 590 -17.40 -0.68 20.81
CA VAL A 590 -18.69 -1.37 20.95
C VAL A 590 -18.72 -2.00 22.35
N THR A 591 -19.71 -1.64 23.16
CA THR A 591 -19.99 -2.35 24.42
C THR A 591 -21.18 -3.26 24.20
N LEU A 592 -20.95 -4.55 24.34
CA LEU A 592 -21.97 -5.58 24.27
C LEU A 592 -22.31 -6.02 25.71
N GLN A 593 -23.59 -6.00 26.05
CA GLN A 593 -24.07 -6.51 27.33
C GLN A 593 -25.45 -7.11 27.15
N ALA A 594 -25.63 -8.26 27.71
CA ALA A 594 -26.94 -8.93 27.83
C ALA A 594 -27.20 -9.29 29.29
N ASP A 595 -28.31 -8.81 29.83
CA ASP A 595 -28.68 -9.05 31.21
C ASP A 595 -29.77 -10.13 31.28
N GLY A 596 -29.72 -10.98 32.32
CA GLY A 596 -30.73 -11.95 32.57
C GLY A 596 -30.79 -13.12 31.59
N VAL A 597 -29.66 -13.47 30.98
CA VAL A 597 -29.55 -14.63 30.08
C VAL A 597 -29.76 -15.90 30.89
N ASP A 598 -30.84 -16.64 30.59
CA ASP A 598 -31.12 -17.93 31.23
C ASP A 598 -30.27 -19.03 30.63
N VAL A 599 -29.17 -19.35 31.33
CA VAL A 599 -28.25 -20.42 30.90
C VAL A 599 -28.79 -21.82 31.26
N SER A 600 -29.85 -21.95 32.04
CA SER A 600 -30.45 -23.25 32.36
C SER A 600 -31.15 -23.90 31.15
N SER A 601 -31.40 -23.12 30.09
CA SER A 601 -31.87 -23.62 28.80
C SER A 601 -30.81 -24.40 28.00
N PHE A 602 -29.55 -24.29 28.39
CA PHE A 602 -28.41 -25.01 27.81
C PHE A 602 -27.98 -26.12 28.75
N SER A 603 -27.04 -26.99 28.29
CA SER A 603 -26.53 -28.07 29.10
C SER A 603 -25.08 -28.40 28.75
N GLY A 604 -24.32 -28.85 29.72
CA GLY A 604 -22.92 -29.23 29.54
C GLY A 604 -22.00 -28.06 29.16
N ALA A 605 -20.98 -28.37 28.37
CA ALA A 605 -20.04 -27.38 27.93
C ALA A 605 -20.67 -26.44 26.86
N GLN A 606 -20.59 -25.16 27.10
CA GLN A 606 -21.11 -24.09 26.23
C GLN A 606 -20.03 -23.00 26.04
N SER A 607 -20.29 -22.01 25.20
CA SER A 607 -19.44 -20.83 25.05
C SER A 607 -20.26 -19.56 24.93
N VAL A 608 -19.68 -18.47 25.40
CA VAL A 608 -20.03 -17.12 24.97
C VAL A 608 -19.05 -16.73 23.87
N THR A 609 -19.57 -16.38 22.72
CA THR A 609 -18.77 -15.96 21.55
C THR A 609 -19.06 -14.50 21.22
N VAL A 610 -18.02 -13.74 20.98
CA VAL A 610 -18.11 -12.38 20.41
C VAL A 610 -17.62 -12.49 18.98
N GLU A 611 -18.42 -12.00 18.05
CA GLU A 611 -18.05 -11.85 16.64
C GLU A 611 -18.08 -10.36 16.33
N ALA A 612 -17.05 -9.87 15.66
CA ALA A 612 -16.89 -8.45 15.35
C ALA A 612 -16.46 -8.30 13.90
N SER A 613 -17.17 -7.45 13.17
CA SER A 613 -16.85 -7.14 11.79
C SER A 613 -15.92 -5.94 11.71
N GLY A 614 -14.90 -6.07 10.89
CA GLY A 614 -13.94 -5.02 10.57
C GLY A 614 -14.52 -3.91 9.71
N ARG A 615 -13.66 -3.09 9.10
CA ARG A 615 -14.05 -1.95 8.26
C ARG A 615 -14.33 -2.34 6.81
N ASN A 616 -13.85 -3.49 6.39
CA ASN A 616 -14.01 -3.97 5.02
C ASN A 616 -15.22 -4.89 4.91
N SER A 617 -16.18 -4.52 4.08
CA SER A 617 -17.37 -5.35 3.85
C SER A 617 -17.20 -6.42 2.76
N ASP A 618 -16.02 -6.49 2.14
CA ASP A 618 -15.70 -7.51 1.15
C ASP A 618 -15.45 -8.86 1.86
N PRO A 619 -16.14 -9.92 1.50
CA PRO A 619 -15.97 -11.22 2.16
C PRO A 619 -14.59 -11.88 1.96
N ARG A 620 -13.74 -11.30 1.10
CA ARG A 620 -12.36 -11.74 0.89
C ARG A 620 -11.38 -11.08 1.88
N ALA A 621 -11.81 -10.02 2.57
CA ALA A 621 -10.98 -9.36 3.57
C ALA A 621 -10.84 -10.22 4.82
N ASP A 622 -9.70 -10.13 5.46
CA ASP A 622 -9.35 -10.87 6.68
C ASP A 622 -9.46 -10.00 7.95
N ASP A 623 -10.41 -9.05 7.95
CA ASP A 623 -10.54 -8.04 8.99
C ASP A 623 -11.61 -8.31 10.05
N ASP A 624 -12.29 -9.46 10.01
CA ASP A 624 -13.22 -9.89 11.06
C ASP A 624 -12.49 -10.54 12.23
N ALA A 625 -13.04 -10.40 13.43
CA ALA A 625 -12.49 -11.01 14.63
C ALA A 625 -13.55 -11.85 15.37
N SER A 626 -13.12 -12.93 15.98
CA SER A 626 -13.96 -13.74 16.87
C SER A 626 -13.18 -14.19 18.10
N ALA A 627 -13.84 -14.15 19.25
CA ALA A 627 -13.31 -14.71 20.50
C ALA A 627 -14.40 -15.46 21.26
N SER A 628 -14.01 -16.57 21.89
CA SER A 628 -14.93 -17.39 22.67
C SER A 628 -14.40 -17.67 24.06
N ALA A 629 -15.29 -17.59 25.06
CA ALA A 629 -15.01 -18.01 26.43
C ALA A 629 -15.91 -19.21 26.77
N PRO A 630 -15.34 -20.39 27.07
CA PRO A 630 -16.11 -21.56 27.45
C PRO A 630 -16.66 -21.44 28.87
N PHE A 631 -17.82 -22.06 29.10
CA PHE A 631 -18.38 -22.27 30.43
C PHE A 631 -19.11 -23.63 30.52
N THR A 632 -19.40 -24.09 31.71
CA THR A 632 -20.15 -25.31 31.92
C THR A 632 -21.47 -24.98 32.63
N VAL A 633 -22.59 -25.47 32.12
CA VAL A 633 -23.88 -25.33 32.83
C VAL A 633 -23.99 -26.39 33.90
N VAL A 634 -24.17 -25.91 35.17
CA VAL A 634 -24.40 -26.79 36.32
C VAL A 634 -25.83 -26.63 36.81
N GLY A 635 -26.50 -27.77 37.09
CA GLY A 635 -27.89 -27.72 37.58
C GLY A 635 -28.96 -27.53 36.52
N GLY A 636 -28.59 -27.45 35.22
CA GLY A 636 -29.52 -27.68 34.11
C GLY A 636 -29.69 -29.21 33.93
N ASP A 637 -30.81 -29.59 33.35
CA ASP A 637 -31.01 -30.97 32.92
C ASP A 637 -29.92 -31.32 31.90
N ASP A 638 -28.89 -32.08 32.28
CA ASP A 638 -27.82 -32.52 31.37
C ASP A 638 -28.42 -33.49 30.34
N PRO A 639 -28.56 -33.08 29.06
CA PRO A 639 -29.06 -34.01 28.05
C PRO A 639 -28.04 -35.13 27.76
N ASN A 640 -26.84 -35.08 28.33
CA ASN A 640 -25.86 -36.18 28.28
C ASN A 640 -26.07 -37.22 29.40
N GLU A 641 -26.89 -36.94 30.42
CA GLU A 641 -27.23 -37.93 31.41
C GLU A 641 -28.09 -39.01 30.71
N ALA A 642 -27.57 -40.22 30.64
CA ALA A 642 -28.32 -41.33 30.05
C ALA A 642 -29.60 -41.56 30.86
N VAL A 643 -30.72 -41.01 30.36
CA VAL A 643 -31.99 -41.16 30.98
C VAL A 643 -32.38 -42.65 30.94
N ALA A 644 -32.29 -43.30 32.11
CA ALA A 644 -32.61 -44.70 32.22
C ALA A 644 -34.08 -44.95 31.89
N GLY A 645 -34.35 -45.93 31.03
CA GLY A 645 -35.69 -46.22 30.56
C GLY A 645 -35.69 -47.33 29.50
N GLU A 646 -36.83 -47.52 28.87
CA GLU A 646 -37.02 -48.49 27.81
C GLU A 646 -37.88 -47.93 26.66
N TRP A 647 -37.55 -48.35 25.42
CA TRP A 647 -38.36 -48.05 24.25
C TRP A 647 -39.62 -48.85 24.27
N THR A 648 -40.76 -48.20 24.15
CA THR A 648 -42.10 -48.79 24.05
C THR A 648 -42.77 -48.34 22.79
N SER A 649 -43.62 -49.13 22.16
CA SER A 649 -44.39 -48.77 20.97
C SER A 649 -45.82 -49.24 21.07
N ASP A 650 -46.72 -48.49 20.41
CA ASP A 650 -48.15 -48.90 20.23
C ASP A 650 -48.55 -48.65 18.78
N ALA A 651 -49.83 -48.63 18.48
CA ALA A 651 -50.39 -48.40 17.14
C ALA A 651 -50.16 -46.98 16.59
N ILE A 652 -49.74 -46.03 17.42
CA ILE A 652 -49.52 -44.64 17.08
C ILE A 652 -48.02 -44.39 16.77
N GLY A 653 -47.12 -44.98 17.61
CA GLY A 653 -45.69 -44.72 17.41
C GLY A 653 -44.82 -45.27 18.53
N TRP A 654 -43.55 -44.89 18.51
CA TRP A 654 -42.56 -45.16 19.53
C TRP A 654 -42.53 -44.03 20.56
N TRP A 655 -42.32 -44.39 21.86
CA TRP A 655 -42.13 -43.49 22.97
C TRP A 655 -41.15 -44.05 23.99
N TRP A 656 -40.52 -43.21 24.80
CA TRP A 656 -39.53 -43.59 25.81
C TRP A 656 -40.17 -43.58 27.18
N ARG A 657 -40.17 -44.75 27.84
CA ARG A 657 -40.62 -44.86 29.22
C ARG A 657 -39.42 -44.70 30.12
N LYS A 658 -39.36 -43.60 30.89
CA LYS A 658 -38.32 -43.33 31.87
C LYS A 658 -38.41 -44.34 33.02
N ALA A 659 -37.31 -44.58 33.76
CA ALA A 659 -37.24 -45.56 34.86
C ALA A 659 -38.23 -45.20 35.99
N ASP A 660 -38.62 -43.94 36.17
CA ASP A 660 -39.62 -43.48 37.12
C ASP A 660 -41.06 -43.68 36.62
N GLY A 661 -41.26 -44.26 35.46
CA GLY A 661 -42.54 -44.51 34.84
C GLY A 661 -43.16 -43.35 34.07
N THR A 662 -42.49 -42.18 34.02
CA THR A 662 -42.90 -41.03 33.21
C THR A 662 -42.42 -41.17 31.77
N TYR A 663 -42.79 -40.23 30.89
CA TYR A 663 -42.38 -40.17 29.48
C TYR A 663 -42.16 -38.71 29.07
N PRO A 664 -41.21 -38.46 28.11
CA PRO A 664 -40.89 -37.15 27.65
C PRO A 664 -42.07 -36.54 26.85
N VAL A 665 -42.31 -35.24 27.02
CA VAL A 665 -43.39 -34.51 26.32
C VAL A 665 -42.86 -33.17 25.82
N SER A 666 -42.91 -32.93 24.50
CA SER A 666 -42.41 -31.69 23.86
C SER A 666 -40.94 -31.40 24.14
N GLU A 667 -40.14 -32.40 24.49
CA GLU A 667 -38.73 -32.29 24.83
C GLU A 667 -37.82 -33.18 23.94
N ALA A 668 -36.55 -32.85 23.90
CA ALA A 668 -35.54 -33.75 23.32
C ALA A 668 -34.75 -34.47 24.45
N LEU A 669 -34.43 -35.72 24.24
CA LEU A 669 -33.65 -36.54 25.18
C LEU A 669 -32.50 -37.24 24.43
N ARG A 670 -31.33 -37.37 25.11
CA ARG A 670 -30.26 -38.21 24.63
C ARG A 670 -30.42 -39.61 25.21
N ILE A 671 -30.62 -40.58 24.34
CA ILE A 671 -30.85 -41.98 24.72
C ILE A 671 -29.78 -42.84 24.03
N ASN A 672 -28.95 -43.53 24.80
CA ASN A 672 -27.85 -44.33 24.27
C ASN A 672 -26.89 -43.57 23.32
N GLY A 673 -26.64 -42.32 23.60
CA GLY A 673 -25.71 -41.48 22.81
C GLY A 673 -26.34 -40.74 21.64
N GLU A 674 -27.59 -41.00 21.27
CA GLU A 674 -28.33 -40.37 20.19
C GLU A 674 -29.43 -39.46 20.75
N VAL A 675 -29.68 -38.32 20.08
CA VAL A 675 -30.73 -37.37 20.46
C VAL A 675 -32.06 -37.74 19.78
N TYR A 676 -33.10 -37.86 20.57
CA TYR A 676 -34.48 -38.14 20.13
C TYR A 676 -35.40 -36.99 20.55
N ARG A 677 -36.36 -36.62 19.72
CA ARG A 677 -37.40 -35.63 20.07
C ARG A 677 -38.76 -36.30 20.23
N PHE A 678 -39.50 -35.82 21.20
CA PHE A 678 -40.87 -36.29 21.51
C PHE A 678 -41.89 -35.21 21.32
N ASP A 679 -43.05 -35.54 20.76
CA ASP A 679 -44.16 -34.62 20.54
C ASP A 679 -44.93 -34.28 21.84
N ALA A 680 -45.94 -33.43 21.75
CA ALA A 680 -46.77 -33.04 22.89
C ALA A 680 -47.59 -34.23 23.50
N ARG A 681 -47.61 -35.39 22.87
CA ARG A 681 -48.24 -36.61 23.34
C ARG A 681 -47.21 -37.64 23.83
N GLY A 682 -45.91 -37.33 23.74
CA GLY A 682 -44.83 -38.17 24.16
C GLY A 682 -44.33 -39.17 23.11
N TYR A 683 -44.79 -39.05 21.83
CA TYR A 683 -44.32 -39.94 20.76
C TYR A 683 -43.06 -39.42 20.11
N MET A 684 -42.17 -40.30 19.77
CA MET A 684 -40.93 -39.99 19.03
C MET A 684 -41.21 -39.38 17.68
N VAL A 685 -40.58 -38.27 17.39
CA VAL A 685 -40.73 -37.50 16.14
C VAL A 685 -39.71 -37.98 15.10
N THR A 686 -40.11 -37.99 13.84
CA THR A 686 -39.24 -38.25 12.67
C THR A 686 -39.46 -37.15 11.62
N GLY A 687 -38.48 -36.93 10.76
CA GLY A 687 -38.51 -35.90 9.70
C GLY A 687 -38.03 -34.56 10.19
N TRP A 688 -38.37 -33.50 9.40
CA TRP A 688 -37.94 -32.14 9.70
C TRP A 688 -38.76 -31.51 10.84
N VAL A 689 -38.03 -30.87 11.75
CA VAL A 689 -38.59 -30.17 12.91
C VAL A 689 -37.98 -28.77 12.99
N SER A 690 -38.85 -27.75 13.09
CA SER A 690 -38.40 -26.37 13.33
C SER A 690 -38.50 -26.05 14.82
N GLN A 691 -37.41 -25.52 15.39
CA GLN A 691 -37.34 -25.10 16.79
C GLN A 691 -36.48 -23.85 16.90
N GLY A 692 -36.98 -22.81 17.56
CA GLY A 692 -36.22 -21.56 17.73
C GLY A 692 -35.78 -20.90 16.42
N GLY A 693 -36.51 -21.10 15.32
CA GLY A 693 -36.13 -20.60 14.01
C GLY A 693 -35.13 -21.45 13.24
N GLN A 694 -34.60 -22.51 13.86
CA GLN A 694 -33.66 -23.47 13.24
C GLN A 694 -34.40 -24.74 12.82
N TRP A 695 -33.84 -25.45 11.83
CA TRP A 695 -34.36 -26.73 11.36
C TRP A 695 -33.45 -27.87 11.78
N PHE A 696 -34.06 -28.95 12.23
CA PHE A 696 -33.40 -30.19 12.64
C PHE A 696 -34.02 -31.35 11.87
N TYR A 697 -33.26 -32.39 11.60
CA TYR A 697 -33.78 -33.59 10.93
C TYR A 697 -33.62 -34.81 11.81
N TYR A 698 -34.70 -35.50 12.05
CA TYR A 698 -34.73 -36.77 12.79
C TYR A 698 -34.98 -37.92 11.80
N GLY A 699 -34.02 -38.85 11.73
CA GLY A 699 -34.08 -39.97 10.79
C GLY A 699 -35.28 -40.91 11.02
N ALA A 700 -35.40 -41.97 10.20
CA ALA A 700 -36.42 -42.97 10.37
C ALA A 700 -36.32 -43.74 11.69
N SER A 701 -35.12 -43.81 12.28
CA SER A 701 -34.91 -44.36 13.63
C SER A 701 -35.35 -43.43 14.76
N GLY A 702 -35.68 -42.15 14.45
CA GLY A 702 -35.93 -41.10 15.41
C GLY A 702 -34.69 -40.36 15.91
N ALA A 703 -33.50 -40.86 15.59
CA ALA A 703 -32.25 -40.21 15.95
C ALA A 703 -32.03 -38.94 15.14
N GLN A 704 -31.54 -37.89 15.82
CA GLN A 704 -31.17 -36.62 15.18
C GLN A 704 -30.01 -36.82 14.24
N ALA A 705 -30.11 -36.34 13.03
CA ALA A 705 -29.03 -36.35 12.04
C ALA A 705 -27.98 -35.28 12.33
N SER A 706 -26.71 -35.61 12.08
CA SER A 706 -25.57 -34.71 12.11
C SER A 706 -24.68 -34.92 10.88
N GLY A 707 -23.93 -33.89 10.45
CA GLY A 707 -23.14 -33.94 9.23
C GLY A 707 -23.99 -33.97 7.96
N TRP A 708 -23.47 -34.58 6.90
CA TRP A 708 -24.23 -34.72 5.63
C TRP A 708 -25.36 -35.71 5.75
N ALA A 709 -26.56 -35.29 5.40
CA ALA A 709 -27.79 -36.12 5.38
C ALA A 709 -28.52 -36.01 4.05
N THR A 710 -29.00 -37.15 3.53
CA THR A 710 -29.81 -37.18 2.33
C THR A 710 -31.28 -37.34 2.70
N VAL A 711 -32.11 -36.39 2.33
CA VAL A 711 -33.57 -36.40 2.58
C VAL A 711 -34.32 -36.25 1.26
N GLY A 712 -35.08 -37.26 0.89
CA GLY A 712 -35.82 -37.24 -0.38
C GLY A 712 -34.93 -37.10 -1.63
N GLY A 713 -33.70 -37.55 -1.58
CA GLY A 713 -32.72 -37.42 -2.68
C GLY A 713 -31.99 -36.09 -2.73
N THR A 714 -32.22 -35.20 -1.76
CA THR A 714 -31.54 -33.92 -1.62
C THR A 714 -30.59 -33.95 -0.43
N TRP A 715 -29.37 -33.42 -0.62
CA TRP A 715 -28.37 -33.33 0.42
C TRP A 715 -28.55 -32.07 1.27
N TYR A 716 -28.39 -32.23 2.58
CA TYR A 716 -28.37 -31.16 3.58
C TYR A 716 -27.20 -31.37 4.52
N TYR A 717 -26.73 -30.31 5.14
CA TYR A 717 -25.71 -30.41 6.18
C TYR A 717 -26.28 -29.97 7.53
N LEU A 718 -26.23 -30.88 8.50
CA LEU A 718 -26.63 -30.64 9.87
C LEU A 718 -25.37 -30.46 10.71
N ASP A 719 -25.28 -29.36 11.40
CA ASP A 719 -24.13 -29.00 12.23
C ASP A 719 -23.81 -30.12 13.24
N PRO A 720 -22.60 -30.67 13.24
CA PRO A 720 -22.29 -31.82 14.12
C PRO A 720 -22.40 -31.55 15.61
N ALA A 721 -22.24 -30.30 16.05
CA ALA A 721 -22.31 -29.90 17.45
C ALA A 721 -23.74 -29.67 17.92
N THR A 722 -24.59 -29.09 17.09
CA THR A 722 -25.94 -28.67 17.46
C THR A 722 -27.05 -29.48 16.80
N GLY A 723 -26.78 -30.18 15.71
CA GLY A 723 -27.77 -30.82 14.83
C GLY A 723 -28.59 -29.87 13.98
N ALA A 724 -28.35 -28.56 14.04
CA ALA A 724 -29.08 -27.55 13.28
C ALA A 724 -28.68 -27.56 11.79
N MET A 725 -29.66 -27.40 10.90
CA MET A 725 -29.43 -27.33 9.46
C MET A 725 -28.66 -26.04 9.11
N ARG A 726 -27.55 -26.20 8.42
CA ARG A 726 -26.74 -25.09 7.89
C ARG A 726 -27.32 -24.59 6.59
N THR A 727 -27.10 -23.30 6.29
CA THR A 727 -27.46 -22.62 5.05
C THR A 727 -26.32 -21.70 4.62
N GLY A 728 -26.31 -21.24 3.36
CA GLY A 728 -25.26 -20.36 2.89
C GLY A 728 -24.00 -21.10 2.39
N TRP A 729 -22.88 -20.41 2.35
CA TRP A 729 -21.58 -21.02 2.07
C TRP A 729 -21.09 -21.81 3.27
N LEU A 730 -20.50 -22.96 3.02
CA LEU A 730 -20.00 -23.90 4.02
C LEU A 730 -18.65 -24.45 3.58
N GLU A 731 -17.63 -24.24 4.38
CA GLU A 731 -16.33 -24.84 4.20
C GLU A 731 -16.16 -26.08 5.08
N LEU A 732 -15.69 -27.17 4.50
CA LEU A 732 -15.36 -28.42 5.20
C LEU A 732 -14.03 -28.94 4.67
N ASP A 733 -13.02 -29.02 5.53
CA ASP A 733 -11.67 -29.51 5.19
C ASP A 733 -11.06 -28.84 3.95
N GLY A 734 -11.22 -27.51 3.80
CA GLY A 734 -10.72 -26.75 2.67
C GLY A 734 -11.55 -26.87 1.38
N VAL A 735 -12.72 -27.48 1.45
CA VAL A 735 -13.66 -27.62 0.32
C VAL A 735 -14.91 -26.81 0.59
N TRP A 736 -15.24 -25.91 -0.31
CA TRP A 736 -16.44 -25.07 -0.23
C TRP A 736 -17.66 -25.75 -0.83
N PHE A 737 -18.79 -25.60 -0.16
CA PHE A 737 -20.11 -26.04 -0.58
C PHE A 737 -21.09 -24.88 -0.49
N ARG A 738 -22.13 -24.89 -1.32
CA ARG A 738 -23.20 -23.90 -1.25
C ARG A 738 -24.52 -24.55 -0.89
N LEU A 739 -25.07 -24.15 0.24
CA LEU A 739 -26.38 -24.58 0.72
C LEU A 739 -27.40 -23.46 0.45
N ASP A 740 -28.57 -23.81 -0.06
CA ASP A 740 -29.62 -22.83 -0.39
C ASP A 740 -30.05 -22.06 0.87
N PRO A 741 -30.02 -20.71 0.85
CA PRO A 741 -30.31 -19.91 2.04
C PRO A 741 -31.74 -20.10 2.61
N ALA A 742 -32.69 -20.43 1.76
CA ALA A 742 -34.09 -20.59 2.16
C ALA A 742 -34.43 -22.02 2.58
N THR A 743 -33.83 -23.01 1.94
CA THR A 743 -34.21 -24.42 2.10
C THR A 743 -33.12 -25.30 2.73
N GLY A 744 -31.88 -24.83 2.81
CA GLY A 744 -30.74 -25.62 3.25
C GLY A 744 -30.25 -26.68 2.26
N ALA A 745 -30.87 -26.82 1.11
CA ALA A 745 -30.56 -27.84 0.10
C ALA A 745 -29.18 -27.57 -0.53
N MET A 746 -28.31 -28.57 -0.60
CA MET A 746 -27.02 -28.47 -1.29
C MET A 746 -27.21 -28.14 -2.77
N ARG A 747 -26.56 -27.10 -3.25
CA ARG A 747 -26.56 -26.66 -4.64
C ARG A 747 -25.51 -27.41 -5.45
N THR A 748 -25.83 -27.62 -6.75
CA THR A 748 -24.92 -28.16 -7.76
C THR A 748 -25.14 -27.43 -9.08
N GLY A 749 -24.13 -27.44 -9.96
CA GLY A 749 -24.18 -26.74 -11.26
C GLY A 749 -23.82 -25.26 -11.12
N TRP A 750 -24.12 -24.47 -12.14
CA TRP A 750 -23.82 -23.06 -12.18
C TRP A 750 -24.67 -22.26 -11.17
N LEU A 751 -24.00 -21.41 -10.43
CA LEU A 751 -24.57 -20.50 -9.44
C LEU A 751 -24.14 -19.08 -9.71
N LYS A 752 -25.08 -18.14 -9.75
CA LYS A 752 -24.79 -16.70 -9.82
C LYS A 752 -25.06 -16.04 -8.47
N GLU A 753 -24.03 -15.37 -7.91
CA GLU A 753 -24.17 -14.53 -6.73
C GLU A 753 -23.59 -13.14 -7.02
N GLY A 754 -24.42 -12.12 -6.96
CA GLY A 754 -24.02 -10.79 -7.40
C GLY A 754 -23.58 -10.76 -8.88
N ALA A 755 -22.40 -10.29 -9.15
CA ALA A 755 -21.75 -10.31 -10.48
C ALA A 755 -21.04 -11.64 -10.77
N ALA A 756 -20.67 -12.41 -9.75
CA ALA A 756 -19.85 -13.61 -9.86
C ALA A 756 -20.67 -14.86 -10.25
N TRP A 757 -20.03 -15.74 -11.02
CA TRP A 757 -20.54 -17.06 -11.34
C TRP A 757 -19.60 -18.12 -10.73
N TYR A 758 -20.18 -19.12 -10.09
CA TYR A 758 -19.52 -20.27 -9.49
C TYR A 758 -20.02 -21.56 -10.13
N TYR A 759 -19.24 -22.62 -10.09
CA TYR A 759 -19.68 -23.94 -10.51
C TYR A 759 -19.52 -24.95 -9.38
N LEU A 760 -20.66 -25.47 -8.91
CA LEU A 760 -20.70 -26.52 -7.91
C LEU A 760 -20.73 -27.87 -8.61
N GLN A 761 -19.74 -28.70 -8.38
CA GLN A 761 -19.65 -30.05 -8.97
C GLN A 761 -20.86 -30.90 -8.56
N PRO A 762 -21.10 -32.05 -9.23
CA PRO A 762 -22.18 -32.97 -8.82
C PRO A 762 -22.04 -33.46 -7.38
N SER A 763 -20.82 -33.44 -6.80
CA SER A 763 -20.55 -33.69 -5.39
C SER A 763 -21.01 -32.57 -4.45
N GLY A 764 -21.37 -31.41 -4.99
CA GLY A 764 -21.63 -30.16 -4.26
C GLY A 764 -20.39 -29.32 -4.02
N ALA A 765 -19.17 -29.84 -4.22
CA ALA A 765 -17.93 -29.10 -4.05
C ALA A 765 -17.80 -27.98 -5.05
N MET A 766 -17.40 -26.80 -4.61
CA MET A 766 -17.08 -25.67 -5.49
C MET A 766 -15.88 -26.04 -6.36
N ALA A 767 -15.98 -25.82 -7.64
CA ALA A 767 -14.90 -26.05 -8.58
C ALA A 767 -13.95 -24.85 -8.64
N THR A 768 -12.66 -25.15 -8.77
CA THR A 768 -11.61 -24.22 -9.18
C THR A 768 -10.88 -24.81 -10.39
N GLY A 769 -10.20 -23.99 -11.18
CA GLY A 769 -9.53 -24.44 -12.40
C GLY A 769 -10.49 -24.77 -13.52
N TRP A 770 -10.06 -25.66 -14.43
CA TRP A 770 -10.80 -25.98 -15.66
C TRP A 770 -12.05 -26.82 -15.40
N VAL A 771 -13.18 -26.36 -15.92
CA VAL A 771 -14.47 -27.06 -15.91
C VAL A 771 -14.95 -27.25 -17.35
N LYS A 772 -15.35 -28.50 -17.65
CA LYS A 772 -15.96 -28.84 -18.93
C LYS A 772 -17.44 -29.14 -18.72
N GLU A 773 -18.30 -28.39 -19.40
CA GLU A 773 -19.73 -28.66 -19.42
C GLU A 773 -20.23 -28.78 -20.86
N GLY A 774 -20.66 -29.96 -21.22
CA GLY A 774 -21.03 -30.30 -22.59
C GLY A 774 -19.83 -30.18 -23.55
N ALA A 775 -19.91 -29.31 -24.56
CA ALA A 775 -18.84 -29.01 -25.48
C ALA A 775 -18.01 -27.79 -25.08
N ALA A 776 -18.39 -27.04 -24.06
CA ALA A 776 -17.76 -25.82 -23.66
C ALA A 776 -16.77 -26.04 -22.50
N TRP A 777 -15.67 -25.29 -22.53
CA TRP A 777 -14.73 -25.17 -21.41
C TRP A 777 -14.89 -23.83 -20.72
N TYR A 778 -14.76 -23.83 -19.41
CA TYR A 778 -14.76 -22.67 -18.50
C TYR A 778 -13.56 -22.76 -17.58
N TYR A 779 -13.14 -21.64 -17.05
CA TYR A 779 -12.13 -21.59 -16.00
C TYR A 779 -12.68 -20.84 -14.79
N LEU A 780 -12.51 -21.42 -13.62
CA LEU A 780 -12.84 -20.83 -12.33
C LEU A 780 -11.49 -20.52 -11.64
N ASP A 781 -11.33 -19.30 -11.18
CA ASP A 781 -10.13 -18.91 -10.44
C ASP A 781 -10.03 -19.61 -9.08
N GLU A 782 -9.01 -19.30 -8.30
CA GLU A 782 -8.77 -19.92 -6.98
C GLU A 782 -9.90 -19.63 -5.98
N THR A 783 -10.63 -18.53 -6.16
CA THR A 783 -11.80 -18.16 -5.36
C THR A 783 -13.08 -18.86 -5.84
N GLY A 784 -12.99 -19.64 -6.91
CA GLY A 784 -14.12 -20.32 -7.54
C GLY A 784 -14.94 -19.43 -8.49
N VAL A 785 -14.52 -18.19 -8.75
CA VAL A 785 -15.24 -17.27 -9.63
C VAL A 785 -14.91 -17.59 -11.10
N MET A 786 -15.94 -17.62 -11.94
CA MET A 786 -15.80 -17.89 -13.37
C MET A 786 -15.13 -16.71 -14.09
N VAL A 787 -14.07 -17.00 -14.81
CA VAL A 787 -13.30 -16.03 -15.58
C VAL A 787 -14.00 -15.68 -16.90
N THR A 788 -13.92 -14.39 -17.28
CA THR A 788 -14.35 -13.86 -18.59
C THR A 788 -13.22 -13.01 -19.19
N GLY A 789 -13.29 -12.73 -20.50
CA GLY A 789 -12.24 -11.99 -21.20
C GLY A 789 -10.99 -12.81 -21.46
N ASP A 790 -9.87 -12.15 -21.70
CA ASP A 790 -8.60 -12.82 -22.00
C ASP A 790 -7.86 -13.09 -20.69
N ARG A 791 -7.34 -14.31 -20.52
CA ARG A 791 -6.58 -14.73 -19.34
C ARG A 791 -5.43 -15.63 -19.73
N VAL A 792 -4.35 -15.52 -18.97
CA VAL A 792 -3.22 -16.47 -19.05
C VAL A 792 -3.35 -17.47 -17.90
N ILE A 793 -3.47 -18.74 -18.24
CA ILE A 793 -3.63 -19.85 -17.30
C ILE A 793 -2.51 -20.83 -17.54
N ASP A 794 -1.69 -21.12 -16.54
CA ASP A 794 -0.52 -21.99 -16.64
C ASP A 794 0.43 -21.59 -17.81
N GLY A 795 0.60 -20.27 -18.03
CA GLY A 795 1.46 -19.73 -19.07
C GLY A 795 0.89 -19.82 -20.50
N VAL A 796 -0.37 -20.16 -20.67
CA VAL A 796 -1.07 -20.22 -21.96
C VAL A 796 -2.19 -19.18 -21.99
N ALA A 797 -2.21 -18.36 -23.04
CA ALA A 797 -3.27 -17.38 -23.24
C ALA A 797 -4.57 -18.06 -23.69
N TYR A 798 -5.65 -17.77 -23.01
CA TYR A 798 -7.01 -18.19 -23.32
C TYR A 798 -7.92 -16.98 -23.43
N SER A 799 -8.91 -17.07 -24.30
CA SER A 799 -9.95 -16.04 -24.42
C SER A 799 -11.30 -16.63 -24.04
N PHE A 800 -12.02 -15.95 -23.16
CA PHE A 800 -13.36 -16.36 -22.72
C PHE A 800 -14.36 -15.31 -23.17
N ASP A 801 -15.53 -15.71 -23.59
CA ASP A 801 -16.62 -14.80 -23.92
C ASP A 801 -17.30 -14.26 -22.63
N SER A 802 -18.21 -13.31 -22.79
CA SER A 802 -18.97 -12.72 -21.67
C SER A 802 -19.84 -13.74 -20.88
N SER A 803 -19.98 -14.95 -21.37
CA SER A 803 -20.63 -16.07 -20.67
C SER A 803 -19.60 -17.04 -20.05
N GLY A 804 -18.29 -16.70 -20.05
CA GLY A 804 -17.19 -17.50 -19.52
C GLY A 804 -16.78 -18.68 -20.38
N ARG A 805 -17.27 -18.82 -21.63
CA ARG A 805 -16.90 -19.92 -22.52
C ARG A 805 -15.57 -19.65 -23.20
N MET A 806 -14.62 -20.59 -23.10
CA MET A 806 -13.40 -20.55 -23.87
C MET A 806 -13.71 -20.54 -25.36
N ARG A 807 -13.10 -19.61 -26.09
CA ARG A 807 -13.22 -19.40 -27.54
C ARG A 807 -12.26 -20.29 -28.35
#